data_8945441e2ae3de2401b13268f3cb1667
#
_entry.id   8945441e2ae3de2401b13268f3cb1667
#
_cell.length_a   1.000
_cell.length_b   1.000
_cell.length_c   1.000
_cell.angle_alpha   90.00
_cell.angle_beta   90.00
_cell.angle_gamma   90.00
#
_symmetry.space_group_name_H-M   'P 1'
#
loop_
_entity.id
_entity.type
_entity.pdbx_description
1 polymer ?
#
loop_
_entity_poly.entity_id
_entity_poly.type
_entity_poly.pdbx_seq_one_letter_code
_entity_poly.pdbx_strand_id
1 'polypeptide(L)'
;MITRSSRLLCLSALLALTASVAVAQDALSYQTPPKALADLVTVPPTPGVSLTSKGDVMLILERASAPSIAELAQPELKLAGLRLNPANNGPSRASYITGLRLKKLPNGTEIRVKGLPDNPLISLVQWSPDETKFAFAASTQNRIELYVTDVATATATRLTNRALNATLGGAFQWTSDSKSLIAKLIPDARATAPAANAVPTGPTMQDNSSGKRGQAPTYQDLLKNPSDEKQFVHFTTSQVARLGLDGSEQPFGQPGIIATASPSPDGQFVMIETVHTPFSYLVPVYRFPVRTDVFTIGGQLVKTLNDGPLQESVPYSPDGAPSGPRDFEWRNDALASVYYTVALDKGDPKVKAEVRDRVFMLEAPFTAEPKAIYDAAFRFTGFIWGNGTTAIASERWWQTRKVITKLVNPSTNFAATVLFDRSSEDRYGNPGSPDTKPNQYGREVLNILPNNDIMLVNGQGSSPEGDRPFVSVMNLITKKITPLWRSEAPVFERPIATLDAAAGVIMTTRETPDENPNYFIRNLKKRIALIQVTSFPHPYPQLKGITKQQLRYKRADGVDLTATLYLPVGYKKSDGPLPTFVWAYPAEFKSKEAAGQAQGSPYQFNRIAAMGGAVFATMGYAVLDNASIPIVGEGQRAER
;
A
#
# COMPACT_ATOMS: atom_id res chain seq x y z
N MET A 1 42.39 -19.84 -70.83
CA MET A 1 41.84 -21.04 -70.17
C MET A 1 42.21 -21.03 -68.71
N ILE A 2 41.33 -20.57 -67.85
CA ILE A 2 41.54 -20.65 -66.38
C ILE A 2 41.06 -22.03 -65.97
N THR A 3 41.96 -22.81 -65.45
CA THR A 3 41.72 -24.23 -65.10
C THR A 3 40.72 -24.32 -63.89
N ARG A 4 39.91 -25.38 -63.89
CA ARG A 4 38.92 -25.65 -62.81
C ARG A 4 39.48 -25.62 -61.40
N SER A 5 40.79 -25.90 -61.23
CA SER A 5 41.49 -25.85 -59.95
C SER A 5 41.64 -24.44 -59.37
N SER A 6 41.80 -23.42 -60.21
CA SER A 6 41.91 -22.02 -59.71
C SER A 6 40.57 -21.45 -59.23
N ARG A 7 39.46 -21.94 -59.72
CA ARG A 7 38.13 -21.54 -59.24
C ARG A 7 37.77 -22.18 -57.88
N LEU A 8 38.21 -23.39 -57.60
CA LEU A 8 38.01 -24.03 -56.30
C LEU A 8 38.87 -23.37 -55.21
N LEU A 9 40.13 -22.94 -55.54
CA LEU A 9 40.95 -22.24 -54.55
C LEU A 9 40.39 -20.83 -54.21
N CYS A 10 39.84 -20.11 -55.20
CA CYS A 10 39.20 -18.82 -54.93
C CYS A 10 37.88 -18.95 -54.14
N LEU A 11 37.09 -20.00 -54.37
CA LEU A 11 35.86 -20.25 -53.55
C LEU A 11 36.21 -20.66 -52.13
N SER A 12 37.24 -21.47 -51.89
CA SER A 12 37.67 -21.83 -50.53
C SER A 12 38.31 -20.65 -49.79
N ALA A 13 39.01 -19.74 -50.48
CA ALA A 13 39.54 -18.51 -49.90
C ALA A 13 38.45 -17.51 -49.55
N LEU A 14 37.36 -17.41 -50.38
CA LEU A 14 36.19 -16.57 -50.05
C LEU A 14 35.37 -17.16 -48.89
N LEU A 15 35.21 -18.49 -48.76
CA LEU A 15 34.58 -19.12 -47.60
C LEU A 15 35.40 -19.00 -46.32
N ALA A 16 36.75 -18.98 -46.43
CA ALA A 16 37.62 -18.79 -45.27
C ALA A 16 37.60 -17.32 -44.77
N LEU A 17 37.35 -16.33 -45.67
CA LEU A 17 37.20 -14.91 -45.27
C LEU A 17 35.86 -14.59 -44.64
N THR A 18 34.79 -15.40 -44.89
CA THR A 18 33.47 -15.20 -44.27
C THR A 18 33.34 -15.95 -42.93
N ALA A 19 34.36 -16.76 -42.55
CA ALA A 19 34.45 -17.38 -41.25
C ALA A 19 35.07 -16.42 -40.19
N SER A 20 35.16 -15.11 -40.51
CA SER A 20 35.60 -14.12 -39.53
C SER A 20 34.49 -13.88 -38.50
N VAL A 21 34.77 -14.48 -37.37
CA VAL A 21 34.49 -13.87 -36.05
C VAL A 21 33.01 -13.58 -35.79
N ALA A 22 32.23 -14.63 -35.55
CA ALA A 22 31.34 -14.53 -34.45
C ALA A 22 32.20 -14.39 -33.18
N VAL A 23 32.66 -13.18 -32.89
CA VAL A 23 33.03 -12.82 -31.52
C VAL A 23 31.72 -13.05 -30.77
N ALA A 24 31.61 -14.18 -30.08
CA ALA A 24 30.66 -14.32 -29.01
C ALA A 24 30.80 -13.03 -28.20
N GLN A 25 29.76 -12.18 -28.17
CA GLN A 25 29.77 -11.09 -27.24
C GLN A 25 30.10 -11.76 -25.90
N ASP A 26 31.28 -11.46 -25.37
CA ASP A 26 31.65 -11.85 -24.01
C ASP A 26 30.42 -11.53 -23.20
N ALA A 27 29.86 -12.55 -22.53
CA ALA A 27 28.69 -12.35 -21.68
C ALA A 27 29.04 -11.18 -20.78
N LEU A 28 28.36 -10.05 -20.98
CA LEU A 28 28.61 -8.84 -20.22
C LEU A 28 28.46 -9.22 -18.74
N SER A 29 29.61 -9.46 -18.09
CA SER A 29 29.61 -9.72 -16.66
C SER A 29 29.15 -8.45 -15.96
N TYR A 30 28.23 -8.56 -15.00
CA TYR A 30 27.86 -7.44 -14.15
C TYR A 30 29.11 -6.82 -13.54
N GLN A 31 29.33 -5.56 -13.80
CA GLN A 31 30.43 -4.84 -13.17
C GLN A 31 30.04 -4.46 -11.75
N THR A 32 30.97 -4.64 -10.81
CA THR A 32 30.79 -4.14 -9.45
C THR A 32 30.85 -2.60 -9.49
N PRO A 33 29.86 -1.89 -8.96
CA PRO A 33 29.89 -0.43 -8.89
C PRO A 33 31.05 0.03 -7.97
N PRO A 34 31.53 1.29 -8.09
CA PRO A 34 32.48 1.84 -7.17
C PRO A 34 32.07 1.60 -5.70
N LYS A 35 33.05 1.23 -4.86
CA LYS A 35 32.76 0.87 -3.45
C LYS A 35 31.91 1.90 -2.71
N ALA A 36 32.14 3.19 -2.94
CA ALA A 36 31.36 4.27 -2.31
C ALA A 36 29.87 4.21 -2.66
N LEU A 37 29.52 3.79 -3.89
CA LEU A 37 28.13 3.59 -4.31
C LEU A 37 27.55 2.28 -3.76
N ALA A 38 28.33 1.20 -3.81
CA ALA A 38 27.92 -0.08 -3.26
C ALA A 38 27.58 0.05 -1.77
N ASP A 39 28.41 0.72 -1.00
CA ASP A 39 28.20 0.97 0.43
C ASP A 39 26.89 1.75 0.70
N LEU A 40 26.51 2.70 -0.17
CA LEU A 40 25.27 3.46 -0.02
C LEU A 40 24.02 2.64 -0.30
N VAL A 41 24.06 1.75 -1.28
CA VAL A 41 22.86 0.97 -1.67
C VAL A 41 22.70 -0.33 -0.88
N THR A 42 23.75 -0.78 -0.19
CA THR A 42 23.72 -2.02 0.60
C THR A 42 23.50 -1.81 2.10
N VAL A 43 23.60 -0.57 2.59
CA VAL A 43 23.38 -0.29 4.01
C VAL A 43 21.91 -0.47 4.38
N PRO A 44 21.57 -1.15 5.50
CA PRO A 44 20.21 -1.27 5.97
C PRO A 44 19.57 0.11 6.22
N PRO A 45 18.32 0.34 5.79
CA PRO A 45 17.62 1.59 6.04
C PRO A 45 17.31 1.74 7.53
N THR A 46 16.96 2.96 7.95
CA THR A 46 16.40 3.20 9.29
C THR A 46 15.22 2.28 9.53
N PRO A 47 15.17 1.56 10.67
CA PRO A 47 14.06 0.66 10.98
C PRO A 47 12.70 1.39 11.00
N GLY A 48 11.67 0.69 10.53
CA GLY A 48 10.29 1.12 10.74
C GLY A 48 9.82 0.80 12.16
N VAL A 49 8.69 1.38 12.57
CA VAL A 49 8.08 1.05 13.87
C VAL A 49 6.59 0.80 13.73
N SER A 50 6.04 0.00 14.65
CA SER A 50 4.61 -0.15 14.91
C SER A 50 4.38 0.03 16.40
N LEU A 51 3.30 0.72 16.77
CA LEU A 51 2.99 1.08 18.16
C LEU A 51 1.72 0.38 18.61
N THR A 52 1.65 0.09 19.90
CA THR A 52 0.37 -0.15 20.56
C THR A 52 -0.46 1.13 20.56
N SER A 53 -1.78 1.01 20.59
CA SER A 53 -2.69 2.16 20.61
C SER A 53 -2.50 3.03 21.87
N LYS A 54 -2.08 2.43 22.98
CA LYS A 54 -1.75 3.12 24.23
C LYS A 54 -0.40 3.82 24.18
N GLY A 55 0.42 3.54 23.15
CA GLY A 55 1.75 4.10 23.03
C GLY A 55 2.72 3.67 24.12
N ASP A 56 2.49 2.53 24.77
CA ASP A 56 3.33 1.99 25.83
C ASP A 56 4.37 0.98 25.34
N VAL A 57 4.17 0.42 24.14
CA VAL A 57 5.11 -0.50 23.49
C VAL A 57 5.35 -0.11 22.05
N MET A 58 6.61 -0.15 21.64
CA MET A 58 7.08 0.04 20.27
C MET A 58 7.66 -1.28 19.75
N LEU A 59 7.18 -1.73 18.60
CA LEU A 59 7.77 -2.80 17.82
C LEU A 59 8.64 -2.18 16.72
N ILE A 60 9.94 -2.46 16.73
CA ILE A 60 10.93 -1.97 15.78
C ILE A 60 11.13 -3.05 14.71
N LEU A 61 11.02 -2.65 13.44
CA LEU A 61 10.99 -3.49 12.26
C LEU A 61 12.26 -3.27 11.43
N GLU A 62 13.23 -4.16 11.53
CA GLU A 62 14.47 -4.12 10.76
C GLU A 62 14.24 -4.62 9.33
N ARG A 63 14.91 -4.02 8.34
CA ARG A 63 14.79 -4.41 6.93
C ARG A 63 16.17 -4.47 6.28
N ALA A 64 16.32 -5.36 5.29
CA ALA A 64 17.46 -5.31 4.39
C ALA A 64 17.33 -4.11 3.43
N SER A 65 18.45 -3.66 2.89
CA SER A 65 18.50 -2.59 1.88
C SER A 65 17.88 -3.01 0.54
N ALA A 66 18.05 -4.27 0.17
CA ALA A 66 17.56 -4.86 -1.07
C ALA A 66 17.33 -6.37 -0.88
N PRO A 67 16.46 -6.99 -1.72
CA PRO A 67 16.36 -8.44 -1.77
C PRO A 67 17.72 -9.08 -2.16
N SER A 68 18.01 -10.25 -1.62
CA SER A 68 19.18 -11.02 -2.02
C SER A 68 19.02 -11.59 -3.45
N ILE A 69 20.14 -11.93 -4.09
CA ILE A 69 20.11 -12.61 -5.40
C ILE A 69 19.34 -13.94 -5.31
N ALA A 70 19.45 -14.64 -4.19
CA ALA A 70 18.73 -15.90 -3.97
C ALA A 70 17.20 -15.66 -3.94
N GLU A 71 16.70 -14.56 -3.36
CA GLU A 71 15.29 -14.20 -3.39
C GLU A 71 14.86 -13.80 -4.82
N LEU A 72 15.68 -13.03 -5.53
CA LEU A 72 15.38 -12.60 -6.91
C LEU A 72 15.41 -13.75 -7.92
N ALA A 73 16.21 -14.79 -7.65
CA ALA A 73 16.32 -15.98 -8.50
C ALA A 73 15.23 -17.03 -8.25
N GLN A 74 14.34 -16.83 -7.27
CA GLN A 74 13.24 -17.75 -7.03
C GLN A 74 12.27 -17.80 -8.22
N PRO A 75 11.65 -18.96 -8.48
CA PRO A 75 10.69 -19.09 -9.56
C PRO A 75 9.49 -18.17 -9.37
N GLU A 76 9.03 -17.59 -10.48
CA GLU A 76 7.89 -16.67 -10.51
C GLU A 76 6.86 -17.17 -11.51
N LEU A 77 5.59 -17.27 -11.10
CA LEU A 77 4.45 -17.45 -11.98
C LEU A 77 3.68 -16.13 -12.11
N LYS A 78 3.23 -15.85 -13.32
CA LYS A 78 2.48 -14.65 -13.70
C LYS A 78 1.09 -15.09 -14.15
N LEU A 79 0.11 -14.98 -13.26
CA LEU A 79 -1.22 -15.56 -13.42
C LEU A 79 -2.31 -14.58 -12.98
N ALA A 80 -3.23 -14.26 -13.85
CA ALA A 80 -4.40 -13.42 -13.57
C ALA A 80 -4.05 -12.04 -12.94
N GLY A 81 -2.94 -11.43 -13.34
CA GLY A 81 -2.44 -10.17 -12.78
C GLY A 81 -1.63 -10.31 -11.49
N LEU A 82 -1.43 -11.55 -11.00
CA LEU A 82 -0.63 -11.85 -9.83
C LEU A 82 0.78 -12.30 -10.22
N ARG A 83 1.74 -12.04 -9.34
CA ARG A 83 3.10 -12.60 -9.39
C ARG A 83 3.31 -13.46 -8.16
N LEU A 84 3.35 -14.75 -8.35
CA LEU A 84 3.37 -15.76 -7.32
C LEU A 84 4.71 -16.48 -7.27
N ASN A 85 5.14 -16.82 -6.06
CA ASN A 85 6.21 -17.78 -5.85
C ASN A 85 5.59 -19.18 -5.67
N PRO A 86 5.71 -20.08 -6.65
CA PRO A 86 5.10 -21.40 -6.58
C PRO A 86 5.74 -22.32 -5.52
N ALA A 87 6.96 -22.01 -5.07
CA ALA A 87 7.64 -22.82 -4.08
C ALA A 87 7.03 -22.68 -2.69
N ASN A 88 6.60 -21.46 -2.31
CA ASN A 88 6.11 -21.20 -0.96
C ASN A 88 4.65 -20.71 -0.88
N ASN A 89 3.95 -20.59 -2.00
CA ASN A 89 2.58 -20.04 -2.07
C ASN A 89 2.46 -18.62 -1.49
N GLY A 90 3.41 -17.78 -1.81
CA GLY A 90 3.41 -16.36 -1.45
C GLY A 90 3.54 -15.45 -2.67
N PRO A 91 3.57 -14.13 -2.44
CA PRO A 91 3.89 -13.18 -3.48
C PRO A 91 5.35 -13.31 -3.90
N SER A 92 5.63 -13.15 -5.20
CA SER A 92 6.99 -13.06 -5.69
C SER A 92 7.60 -11.69 -5.35
N ARG A 93 8.90 -11.66 -5.05
CA ARG A 93 9.68 -10.42 -4.84
C ARG A 93 9.10 -9.47 -3.78
N ALA A 94 8.60 -10.04 -2.68
CA ALA A 94 8.10 -9.25 -1.56
C ALA A 94 9.24 -8.57 -0.79
N SER A 95 8.90 -7.46 -0.12
CA SER A 95 9.81 -6.81 0.83
C SER A 95 9.59 -7.40 2.22
N TYR A 96 10.67 -7.82 2.86
CA TYR A 96 10.60 -8.50 4.14
C TYR A 96 11.21 -7.67 5.28
N ILE A 97 10.71 -7.93 6.48
CA ILE A 97 11.33 -7.55 7.74
C ILE A 97 12.30 -8.66 8.11
N THR A 98 13.52 -8.28 8.49
CA THR A 98 14.62 -9.21 8.78
C THR A 98 14.95 -9.34 10.26
N GLY A 99 14.27 -8.56 11.10
CA GLY A 99 14.42 -8.61 12.55
C GLY A 99 13.37 -7.81 13.29
N LEU A 100 13.05 -8.24 14.51
CA LEU A 100 12.04 -7.63 15.36
C LEU A 100 12.65 -7.31 16.74
N ARG A 101 12.41 -6.09 17.23
CA ARG A 101 12.75 -5.68 18.60
C ARG A 101 11.55 -5.01 19.26
N LEU A 102 11.35 -5.26 20.52
CA LEU A 102 10.35 -4.60 21.36
C LEU A 102 11.02 -3.59 22.28
N LYS A 103 10.33 -2.47 22.53
CA LYS A 103 10.76 -1.43 23.44
C LYS A 103 9.58 -0.91 24.23
N LYS A 104 9.64 -0.96 25.56
CA LYS A 104 8.66 -0.26 26.43
C LYS A 104 8.93 1.23 26.39
N LEU A 105 7.90 2.03 26.22
CA LEU A 105 8.01 3.46 26.11
C LEU A 105 7.80 4.17 27.47
N PRO A 106 8.41 5.35 27.70
CA PRO A 106 9.33 6.02 26.76
C PRO A 106 10.79 5.54 26.86
N ASN A 107 11.23 4.98 27.98
CA ASN A 107 12.65 4.82 28.34
C ASN A 107 13.11 3.36 28.48
N GLY A 108 12.29 2.37 28.10
CA GLY A 108 12.66 0.96 28.18
C GLY A 108 13.83 0.60 27.24
N THR A 109 14.56 -0.46 27.59
CA THR A 109 15.58 -1.04 26.71
C THR A 109 14.95 -1.78 25.54
N GLU A 110 15.66 -1.87 24.43
CA GLU A 110 15.26 -2.66 23.27
C GLU A 110 15.56 -4.14 23.52
N ILE A 111 14.57 -5.00 23.34
CA ILE A 111 14.68 -6.45 23.52
C ILE A 111 14.44 -7.11 22.16
N ARG A 112 15.40 -7.93 21.70
CA ARG A 112 15.21 -8.75 20.49
C ARG A 112 14.12 -9.80 20.73
N VAL A 113 13.25 -9.97 19.74
CA VAL A 113 12.28 -11.07 19.73
C VAL A 113 13.02 -12.38 19.53
N LYS A 114 12.80 -13.32 20.45
CA LYS A 114 13.36 -14.69 20.45
C LYS A 114 12.44 -15.63 19.68
N GLY A 115 12.94 -16.80 19.26
CA GLY A 115 12.14 -17.83 18.61
C GLY A 115 11.79 -17.53 17.14
N LEU A 116 12.43 -16.52 16.54
CA LEU A 116 12.34 -16.29 15.10
C LEU A 116 13.10 -17.40 14.33
N PRO A 117 12.67 -17.75 13.10
CA PRO A 117 13.46 -18.62 12.24
C PRO A 117 14.81 -17.98 11.89
N ASP A 118 15.78 -18.80 11.48
CA ASP A 118 17.06 -18.32 10.99
C ASP A 118 16.86 -17.48 9.73
N ASN A 119 17.56 -16.33 9.63
CA ASN A 119 17.43 -15.37 8.53
C ASN A 119 15.96 -15.07 8.19
N PRO A 120 15.17 -14.53 9.11
CA PRO A 120 13.74 -14.42 8.97
C PRO A 120 13.33 -13.48 7.83
N LEU A 121 12.37 -13.93 7.02
CA LEU A 121 11.70 -13.15 5.99
C LEU A 121 10.26 -12.90 6.44
N ILE A 122 10.07 -11.88 7.27
CA ILE A 122 8.82 -11.58 7.97
C ILE A 122 7.95 -10.62 7.17
N SER A 123 6.66 -10.91 7.14
CA SER A 123 5.61 -10.07 6.54
C SER A 123 4.32 -10.11 7.36
N LEU A 124 3.34 -9.27 7.02
CA LEU A 124 1.99 -9.27 7.60
C LEU A 124 1.98 -9.17 9.14
N VAL A 125 2.80 -8.30 9.72
CA VAL A 125 2.81 -8.09 11.18
C VAL A 125 1.51 -7.41 11.64
N GLN A 126 0.79 -8.02 12.58
CA GLN A 126 -0.49 -7.54 13.11
C GLN A 126 -0.55 -7.69 14.62
N TRP A 127 -0.87 -6.62 15.35
CA TRP A 127 -1.17 -6.67 16.77
C TRP A 127 -2.48 -7.43 17.03
N SER A 128 -2.54 -8.16 18.14
CA SER A 128 -3.83 -8.67 18.65
C SER A 128 -4.70 -7.49 19.13
N PRO A 129 -6.03 -7.59 19.11
CA PRO A 129 -6.92 -6.53 19.57
C PRO A 129 -6.63 -6.03 21.00
N ASP A 130 -6.17 -6.91 21.90
CA ASP A 130 -5.76 -6.58 23.27
C ASP A 130 -4.31 -6.09 23.39
N GLU A 131 -3.56 -6.10 22.26
CA GLU A 131 -2.17 -5.67 22.14
C GLU A 131 -1.16 -6.42 23.04
N THR A 132 -1.58 -7.56 23.63
CA THR A 132 -0.68 -8.41 24.42
C THR A 132 0.20 -9.31 23.55
N LYS A 133 -0.16 -9.45 22.27
CA LYS A 133 0.52 -10.27 21.27
C LYS A 133 0.58 -9.57 19.92
N PHE A 134 1.41 -10.08 19.06
CA PHE A 134 1.31 -9.81 17.62
C PHE A 134 1.59 -11.08 16.82
N ALA A 135 0.93 -11.20 15.68
CA ALA A 135 1.14 -12.30 14.74
C ALA A 135 1.90 -11.81 13.50
N PHE A 136 2.62 -12.72 12.85
CA PHE A 136 3.30 -12.44 11.60
C PHE A 136 3.46 -13.69 10.74
N ALA A 137 3.63 -13.49 9.43
CA ALA A 137 3.99 -14.54 8.49
C ALA A 137 5.51 -14.57 8.30
N ALA A 138 6.12 -15.75 8.37
CA ALA A 138 7.53 -15.97 8.08
C ALA A 138 7.67 -16.84 6.83
N SER A 139 8.26 -16.27 5.76
CA SER A 139 8.50 -16.98 4.52
C SER A 139 9.79 -17.79 4.59
N THR A 140 9.72 -19.04 4.15
CA THR A 140 10.87 -19.92 3.91
C THR A 140 10.97 -20.20 2.40
N GLN A 141 11.92 -21.02 1.99
CA GLN A 141 12.07 -21.40 0.58
C GLN A 141 10.83 -22.14 0.03
N ASN A 142 10.14 -22.92 0.86
CA ASN A 142 9.09 -23.85 0.43
C ASN A 142 7.74 -23.68 1.13
N ARG A 143 7.58 -22.74 2.05
CA ARG A 143 6.32 -22.49 2.75
C ARG A 143 6.30 -21.13 3.45
N ILE A 144 5.11 -20.70 3.83
CA ILE A 144 4.91 -19.53 4.71
C ILE A 144 4.31 -20.04 6.02
N GLU A 145 4.94 -19.68 7.12
CA GLU A 145 4.58 -20.11 8.47
C GLU A 145 3.93 -18.98 9.26
N LEU A 146 2.97 -19.31 10.11
CA LEU A 146 2.31 -18.37 11.01
C LEU A 146 2.94 -18.41 12.40
N TYR A 147 3.40 -17.26 12.88
CA TYR A 147 3.96 -17.08 14.22
C TYR A 147 3.09 -16.13 15.04
N VAL A 148 3.07 -16.36 16.35
CA VAL A 148 2.52 -15.44 17.35
C VAL A 148 3.61 -15.13 18.35
N THR A 149 3.77 -13.85 18.66
CA THR A 149 4.74 -13.35 19.66
C THR A 149 4.00 -12.86 20.88
N ASP A 150 4.41 -13.30 22.05
CA ASP A 150 3.98 -12.75 23.33
C ASP A 150 4.84 -11.51 23.64
N VAL A 151 4.19 -10.38 23.86
CA VAL A 151 4.86 -9.07 24.07
C VAL A 151 5.61 -9.02 25.39
N ALA A 152 5.08 -9.65 26.45
CA ALA A 152 5.67 -9.59 27.77
C ALA A 152 7.00 -10.35 27.85
N THR A 153 7.10 -11.48 27.15
CA THR A 153 8.30 -12.35 27.11
C THR A 153 9.21 -12.08 25.92
N ALA A 154 8.74 -11.31 24.94
CA ALA A 154 9.38 -11.09 23.65
C ALA A 154 9.73 -12.42 22.93
N THR A 155 8.83 -13.42 22.98
CA THR A 155 9.07 -14.75 22.44
C THR A 155 8.04 -15.08 21.37
N ALA A 156 8.51 -15.40 20.17
CA ALA A 156 7.71 -15.85 19.03
C ALA A 156 7.62 -17.38 19.04
N THR A 157 6.42 -17.90 18.76
CA THR A 157 6.14 -19.33 18.64
C THR A 157 5.35 -19.58 17.36
N ARG A 158 5.72 -20.63 16.62
CA ARG A 158 4.95 -21.05 15.45
C ARG A 158 3.59 -21.60 15.89
N LEU A 159 2.51 -21.01 15.38
CA LEU A 159 1.15 -21.34 15.80
C LEU A 159 0.64 -22.67 15.25
N THR A 160 1.00 -23.00 14.02
CA THR A 160 0.52 -24.21 13.33
C THR A 160 1.61 -24.86 12.49
N ASN A 161 1.50 -26.17 12.26
CA ASN A 161 2.35 -26.90 11.32
C ASN A 161 1.88 -26.77 9.86
N ARG A 162 0.69 -26.23 9.63
CA ARG A 162 0.17 -26.00 8.28
C ARG A 162 0.76 -24.73 7.68
N ALA A 163 0.90 -24.74 6.36
CA ALA A 163 1.41 -23.59 5.62
C ALA A 163 0.28 -22.60 5.28
N LEU A 164 0.57 -21.32 5.39
CA LEU A 164 -0.31 -20.27 4.88
C LEU A 164 -0.29 -20.25 3.36
N ASN A 165 -1.44 -19.89 2.77
CA ASN A 165 -1.53 -19.44 1.39
C ASN A 165 -1.66 -17.92 1.35
N ALA A 166 -0.60 -17.24 0.94
CA ALA A 166 -0.53 -15.78 0.84
C ALA A 166 -0.48 -15.28 -0.62
N THR A 167 -0.96 -16.08 -1.57
CA THR A 167 -0.94 -15.74 -3.00
C THR A 167 -1.96 -14.66 -3.38
N LEU A 168 -3.08 -14.57 -2.65
CA LEU A 168 -4.17 -13.65 -2.94
C LEU A 168 -4.66 -12.97 -1.65
N GLY A 169 -4.47 -11.66 -1.52
CA GLY A 169 -4.88 -10.88 -0.36
C GLY A 169 -4.17 -11.26 0.96
N GLY A 170 -4.69 -10.79 2.09
CA GLY A 170 -4.16 -11.09 3.42
C GLY A 170 -4.28 -12.57 3.78
N ALA A 171 -3.27 -13.15 4.43
CA ALA A 171 -3.25 -14.57 4.76
C ALA A 171 -3.90 -14.91 6.11
N PHE A 172 -4.05 -13.94 7.01
CA PHE A 172 -4.69 -14.14 8.31
C PHE A 172 -5.22 -12.82 8.89
N GLN A 173 -6.12 -12.91 9.86
CA GLN A 173 -6.63 -11.80 10.67
C GLN A 173 -6.97 -12.29 12.09
N TRP A 174 -6.74 -11.44 13.09
CA TRP A 174 -7.14 -11.72 14.48
C TRP A 174 -8.67 -11.69 14.64
N THR A 175 -9.19 -12.58 15.48
CA THR A 175 -10.53 -12.46 16.04
C THR A 175 -10.53 -11.39 17.15
N SER A 176 -11.67 -10.75 17.39
CA SER A 176 -11.78 -9.63 18.34
C SER A 176 -11.48 -10.01 19.80
N ASP A 177 -11.58 -11.29 20.13
CA ASP A 177 -11.29 -11.82 21.47
C ASP A 177 -9.78 -12.05 21.73
N SER A 178 -8.92 -11.80 20.73
CA SER A 178 -7.46 -12.03 20.78
C SER A 178 -7.05 -13.49 21.05
N LYS A 179 -7.97 -14.46 20.92
CA LYS A 179 -7.71 -15.87 21.24
C LYS A 179 -7.51 -16.75 20.02
N SER A 180 -7.80 -16.26 18.84
CA SER A 180 -7.65 -17.02 17.60
C SER A 180 -7.40 -16.10 16.40
N LEU A 181 -6.99 -16.73 15.28
CA LEU A 181 -6.83 -16.08 13.99
C LEU A 181 -7.66 -16.82 12.94
N ILE A 182 -8.29 -16.05 12.04
CA ILE A 182 -8.85 -16.58 10.80
C ILE A 182 -7.72 -16.59 9.78
N ALA A 183 -7.37 -17.78 9.26
CA ALA A 183 -6.22 -17.95 8.38
C ALA A 183 -6.59 -18.68 7.09
N LYS A 184 -5.88 -18.38 6.01
CA LYS A 184 -5.95 -19.08 4.73
C LYS A 184 -4.80 -20.06 4.66
N LEU A 185 -5.13 -21.34 4.70
CA LEU A 185 -4.17 -22.44 4.73
C LEU A 185 -4.11 -23.13 3.36
N ILE A 186 -2.96 -23.70 3.02
CA ILE A 186 -2.87 -24.61 1.89
C ILE A 186 -3.69 -25.86 2.24
N PRO A 187 -4.62 -26.34 1.36
CA PRO A 187 -5.40 -27.54 1.62
C PRO A 187 -4.54 -28.78 1.77
N ASP A 188 -4.82 -29.65 2.77
CA ASP A 188 -4.04 -30.87 3.02
C ASP A 188 -4.09 -31.84 1.85
N ALA A 189 -5.25 -31.98 1.23
CA ALA A 189 -5.48 -32.87 0.09
C ALA A 189 -5.16 -32.22 -1.27
N ARG A 190 -4.32 -31.17 -1.29
CA ARG A 190 -3.96 -30.53 -2.56
C ARG A 190 -3.16 -31.47 -3.45
N ALA A 191 -3.66 -31.70 -4.68
CA ALA A 191 -2.98 -32.50 -5.69
C ALA A 191 -1.59 -31.94 -6.06
N THR A 192 -0.79 -32.70 -6.77
CA THR A 192 0.48 -32.23 -7.34
C THR A 192 0.23 -31.05 -8.28
N ALA A 193 1.16 -30.08 -8.28
CA ALA A 193 1.06 -28.91 -9.13
C ALA A 193 0.96 -29.30 -10.61
N PRO A 194 0.06 -28.69 -11.40
CA PRO A 194 -0.02 -28.92 -12.83
C PRO A 194 1.31 -28.62 -13.50
N ALA A 195 1.74 -29.47 -14.41
CA ALA A 195 2.94 -29.24 -15.20
C ALA A 195 2.79 -27.94 -16.02
N ALA A 196 3.89 -27.19 -16.14
CA ALA A 196 3.94 -26.06 -17.07
C ALA A 196 3.73 -26.58 -18.50
N ASN A 197 3.11 -25.74 -19.34
CA ASN A 197 2.90 -26.07 -20.75
C ASN A 197 4.28 -26.27 -21.42
N ALA A 198 4.56 -27.47 -21.89
CA ALA A 198 5.82 -27.79 -22.56
C ALA A 198 5.90 -27.16 -23.97
N VAL A 199 4.75 -26.81 -24.54
CA VAL A 199 4.66 -26.20 -25.89
C VAL A 199 4.52 -24.68 -25.72
N PRO A 200 5.42 -23.87 -26.28
CA PRO A 200 5.25 -22.43 -26.30
C PRO A 200 3.92 -22.05 -26.95
N THR A 201 3.14 -21.21 -26.30
CA THR A 201 1.98 -20.59 -26.96
C THR A 201 2.51 -19.72 -28.10
N GLY A 202 1.96 -19.87 -29.31
CA GLY A 202 2.27 -18.99 -30.45
C GLY A 202 2.05 -17.52 -30.11
N PRO A 203 2.39 -16.59 -31.01
CA PRO A 203 2.21 -15.17 -30.77
C PRO A 203 0.75 -14.86 -30.41
N THR A 204 0.56 -14.10 -29.34
CA THR A 204 -0.78 -13.62 -28.96
C THR A 204 -1.20 -12.57 -29.96
N MET A 205 -2.21 -12.87 -30.77
CA MET A 205 -2.83 -11.88 -31.67
C MET A 205 -4.05 -11.29 -30.97
N GLN A 206 -4.05 -9.98 -30.84
CA GLN A 206 -5.25 -9.25 -30.40
C GLN A 206 -6.07 -8.93 -31.66
N ASP A 207 -7.21 -9.56 -31.82
CA ASP A 207 -8.14 -9.28 -32.92
C ASP A 207 -9.12 -8.18 -32.47
N ASN A 208 -8.94 -6.99 -33.05
CA ASN A 208 -9.84 -5.85 -32.85
C ASN A 208 -10.90 -5.74 -33.96
N SER A 209 -11.03 -6.74 -34.86
CA SER A 209 -11.93 -6.73 -36.04
C SER A 209 -13.41 -6.82 -35.68
N SER A 210 -13.75 -7.23 -34.44
CA SER A 210 -15.13 -7.39 -33.97
C SER A 210 -15.91 -6.08 -33.78
N GLY A 211 -15.31 -4.91 -34.06
CA GLY A 211 -15.95 -3.58 -33.92
C GLY A 211 -16.23 -3.13 -32.49
N LYS A 212 -16.02 -3.99 -31.49
CA LYS A 212 -16.04 -3.58 -30.07
C LYS A 212 -14.70 -2.90 -29.78
N ARG A 213 -14.73 -1.59 -29.52
CA ARG A 213 -13.57 -0.91 -28.96
C ARG A 213 -13.20 -1.59 -27.64
N GLY A 214 -12.15 -2.39 -27.65
CA GLY A 214 -11.53 -2.89 -26.43
C GLY A 214 -11.14 -1.70 -25.56
N GLN A 215 -11.35 -1.81 -24.26
CA GLN A 215 -10.79 -0.83 -23.32
C GLN A 215 -9.26 -0.90 -23.45
N ALA A 216 -8.61 0.24 -23.39
CA ALA A 216 -7.17 0.38 -23.60
C ALA A 216 -6.28 0.23 -22.33
N PRO A 217 -6.70 -0.35 -21.18
CA PRO A 217 -5.76 -0.59 -20.10
C PRO A 217 -4.80 -1.69 -20.48
N THR A 218 -3.52 -1.45 -20.29
CA THR A 218 -2.49 -2.47 -20.43
C THR A 218 -2.43 -3.26 -19.14
N TYR A 219 -3.27 -4.27 -19.00
CA TYR A 219 -3.13 -5.22 -17.91
C TYR A 219 -1.93 -6.13 -18.16
N GLN A 220 -1.16 -6.40 -17.10
CA GLN A 220 0.00 -7.27 -17.17
C GLN A 220 -0.30 -8.62 -16.50
N ASP A 221 0.50 -9.63 -16.90
CA ASP A 221 0.53 -10.93 -16.22
C ASP A 221 -0.83 -11.66 -16.20
N LEU A 222 -1.67 -11.46 -17.23
CA LEU A 222 -2.98 -12.11 -17.36
C LEU A 222 -2.85 -13.63 -17.61
N LEU A 223 -3.95 -14.37 -17.43
CA LEU A 223 -4.07 -15.74 -17.91
C LEU A 223 -4.01 -15.74 -19.44
N LYS A 224 -3.45 -16.80 -20.03
CA LYS A 224 -3.24 -16.89 -21.49
C LYS A 224 -3.88 -18.13 -22.10
N ASN A 225 -4.09 -19.16 -21.30
CA ASN A 225 -4.53 -20.46 -21.78
C ASN A 225 -5.10 -21.32 -20.62
N PRO A 226 -5.75 -22.45 -20.92
CA PRO A 226 -6.31 -23.35 -19.88
C PRO A 226 -5.27 -23.96 -18.92
N SER A 227 -3.98 -24.02 -19.29
CA SER A 227 -2.93 -24.47 -18.36
C SER A 227 -2.67 -23.43 -17.30
N ASP A 228 -2.67 -22.13 -17.66
CA ASP A 228 -2.54 -21.03 -16.71
C ASP A 228 -3.73 -21.02 -15.73
N GLU A 229 -4.96 -21.31 -16.20
CA GLU A 229 -6.12 -21.43 -15.32
C GLU A 229 -5.94 -22.54 -14.28
N LYS A 230 -5.46 -23.72 -14.71
CA LYS A 230 -5.20 -24.84 -13.78
C LYS A 230 -4.13 -24.47 -12.74
N GLN A 231 -3.05 -23.81 -13.16
CA GLN A 231 -2.02 -23.31 -12.24
C GLN A 231 -2.58 -22.24 -11.30
N PHE A 232 -3.36 -21.29 -11.82
CA PHE A 232 -4.01 -20.26 -11.03
C PHE A 232 -4.88 -20.89 -9.93
N VAL A 233 -5.79 -21.79 -10.29
CA VAL A 233 -6.63 -22.51 -9.32
C VAL A 233 -5.77 -23.24 -8.29
N HIS A 234 -4.75 -23.99 -8.75
CA HIS A 234 -3.90 -24.78 -7.85
C HIS A 234 -3.20 -23.94 -6.80
N PHE A 235 -2.55 -22.83 -7.19
CA PHE A 235 -1.74 -22.03 -6.27
C PHE A 235 -2.57 -21.07 -5.42
N THR A 236 -3.76 -20.64 -5.88
CA THR A 236 -4.60 -19.69 -5.15
C THR A 236 -5.67 -20.33 -4.27
N THR A 237 -5.94 -21.63 -4.44
CA THR A 237 -6.90 -22.36 -3.60
C THR A 237 -6.40 -22.44 -2.16
N SER A 238 -7.26 -22.03 -1.23
CA SER A 238 -7.03 -22.00 0.22
C SER A 238 -8.16 -22.67 0.97
N GLN A 239 -7.86 -23.27 2.11
CA GLN A 239 -8.82 -23.62 3.15
C GLN A 239 -8.83 -22.51 4.20
N VAL A 240 -9.95 -21.86 4.40
CA VAL A 240 -10.10 -20.93 5.54
C VAL A 240 -10.27 -21.74 6.80
N ALA A 241 -9.54 -21.38 7.86
CA ALA A 241 -9.68 -22.00 9.17
C ALA A 241 -9.53 -20.97 10.30
N ARG A 242 -10.22 -21.21 11.40
CA ARG A 242 -9.95 -20.58 12.70
C ARG A 242 -8.86 -21.36 13.40
N LEU A 243 -7.80 -20.67 13.78
CA LEU A 243 -6.66 -21.23 14.52
C LEU A 243 -6.66 -20.63 15.93
N GLY A 244 -6.95 -21.45 16.92
CA GLY A 244 -6.87 -21.06 18.34
C GLY A 244 -5.42 -20.97 18.81
N LEU A 245 -5.15 -20.09 19.75
CA LEU A 245 -3.84 -20.00 20.42
C LEU A 245 -3.57 -21.23 21.30
N ASP A 246 -4.59 -22.03 21.60
CA ASP A 246 -4.52 -23.33 22.28
C ASP A 246 -4.16 -24.50 21.32
N GLY A 247 -3.93 -24.23 20.04
CA GLY A 247 -3.64 -25.21 19.01
C GLY A 247 -4.87 -25.83 18.35
N SER A 248 -6.09 -25.39 18.72
CA SER A 248 -7.32 -25.84 18.05
C SER A 248 -7.39 -25.32 16.60
N GLU A 249 -7.93 -26.14 15.69
CA GLU A 249 -8.18 -25.77 14.30
C GLU A 249 -9.61 -26.10 13.92
N GLN A 250 -10.33 -25.14 13.32
CA GLN A 250 -11.68 -25.33 12.80
C GLN A 250 -11.78 -24.78 11.38
N PRO A 251 -12.00 -25.63 10.37
CA PRO A 251 -12.15 -25.15 8.99
C PRO A 251 -13.54 -24.51 8.75
N PHE A 252 -13.59 -23.58 7.78
CA PHE A 252 -14.81 -22.97 7.24
C PHE A 252 -15.04 -23.44 5.81
N GLY A 253 -16.23 -23.87 5.50
CA GLY A 253 -16.66 -24.22 4.14
C GLY A 253 -15.71 -25.21 3.44
N GLN A 254 -15.77 -25.20 2.11
CA GLN A 254 -14.87 -25.99 1.26
C GLN A 254 -13.67 -25.16 0.81
N PRO A 255 -12.54 -25.77 0.46
CA PRO A 255 -11.43 -25.07 -0.18
C PRO A 255 -11.87 -24.34 -1.44
N GLY A 256 -11.37 -23.13 -1.64
CA GLY A 256 -11.69 -22.27 -2.79
C GLY A 256 -10.61 -21.22 -3.03
N ILE A 257 -10.78 -20.42 -4.08
CA ILE A 257 -9.89 -19.28 -4.36
C ILE A 257 -10.35 -18.11 -3.47
N ILE A 258 -9.81 -18.06 -2.26
CA ILE A 258 -10.24 -17.09 -1.23
C ILE A 258 -9.51 -15.76 -1.42
N ALA A 259 -10.28 -14.72 -1.77
CA ALA A 259 -9.77 -13.35 -1.83
C ALA A 259 -9.60 -12.79 -0.42
N THR A 260 -10.67 -12.77 0.37
CA THR A 260 -10.67 -12.27 1.74
C THR A 260 -11.39 -13.23 2.71
N ALA A 261 -11.01 -13.16 3.98
CA ALA A 261 -11.73 -13.82 5.07
C ALA A 261 -11.62 -12.90 6.30
N SER A 262 -12.70 -12.18 6.65
CA SER A 262 -12.70 -11.17 7.69
C SER A 262 -13.72 -11.45 8.80
N PRO A 263 -13.30 -11.53 10.08
CA PRO A 263 -14.22 -11.71 11.20
C PRO A 263 -15.04 -10.43 11.45
N SER A 264 -16.28 -10.57 11.91
CA SER A 264 -17.10 -9.46 12.38
C SER A 264 -16.49 -8.79 13.63
N PRO A 265 -16.85 -7.53 13.95
CA PRO A 265 -16.33 -6.87 15.14
C PRO A 265 -16.62 -7.62 16.44
N ASP A 266 -17.80 -8.25 16.57
CA ASP A 266 -18.17 -9.08 17.73
C ASP A 266 -17.56 -10.49 17.72
N GLY A 267 -16.86 -10.87 16.64
CA GLY A 267 -16.25 -12.18 16.48
C GLY A 267 -17.22 -13.36 16.32
N GLN A 268 -18.53 -13.09 16.08
CA GLN A 268 -19.53 -14.16 15.93
C GLN A 268 -19.64 -14.67 14.50
N PHE A 269 -19.20 -13.90 13.52
CA PHE A 269 -19.29 -14.21 12.09
C PHE A 269 -17.97 -14.00 11.38
N VAL A 270 -17.85 -14.65 10.21
CA VAL A 270 -16.72 -14.46 9.27
C VAL A 270 -17.31 -14.22 7.89
N MET A 271 -16.96 -13.13 7.25
CA MET A 271 -17.28 -12.87 5.85
C MET A 271 -16.14 -13.39 4.98
N ILE A 272 -16.49 -14.19 3.98
CA ILE A 272 -15.53 -14.83 3.06
C ILE A 272 -15.88 -14.46 1.63
N GLU A 273 -14.90 -13.95 0.89
CA GLU A 273 -15.01 -13.69 -0.53
C GLU A 273 -14.25 -14.77 -1.31
N THR A 274 -14.98 -15.47 -2.17
CA THR A 274 -14.46 -16.57 -2.99
C THR A 274 -14.54 -16.22 -4.46
N VAL A 275 -13.40 -16.19 -5.13
CA VAL A 275 -13.30 -16.07 -6.61
C VAL A 275 -13.70 -17.39 -7.25
N HIS A 276 -14.48 -17.34 -8.33
CA HIS A 276 -14.91 -18.54 -9.06
C HIS A 276 -14.94 -18.33 -10.58
N THR A 277 -15.23 -19.37 -11.32
CA THR A 277 -15.38 -19.35 -12.78
C THR A 277 -16.65 -18.59 -13.22
N PRO A 278 -16.67 -18.04 -14.46
CA PRO A 278 -15.63 -18.12 -15.49
C PRO A 278 -14.46 -17.16 -15.23
N PHE A 279 -13.24 -17.61 -15.55
CA PHE A 279 -12.06 -16.74 -15.54
C PHE A 279 -11.96 -15.98 -16.88
N SER A 280 -11.06 -14.99 -16.92
CA SER A 280 -10.86 -14.16 -18.10
C SER A 280 -9.38 -14.10 -18.51
N TYR A 281 -9.13 -13.99 -19.80
CA TYR A 281 -7.82 -13.68 -20.38
C TYR A 281 -7.64 -12.19 -20.70
N LEU A 282 -8.68 -11.37 -20.42
CA LEU A 282 -8.71 -9.95 -20.76
C LEU A 282 -8.55 -9.05 -19.53
N VAL A 283 -8.85 -9.57 -18.34
CA VAL A 283 -8.83 -8.80 -17.10
C VAL A 283 -8.17 -9.58 -15.96
N PRO A 284 -7.59 -8.89 -14.95
CA PRO A 284 -6.96 -9.53 -13.79
C PRO A 284 -7.99 -10.04 -12.77
N VAL A 285 -7.51 -10.84 -11.81
CA VAL A 285 -8.32 -11.54 -10.79
C VAL A 285 -9.32 -10.66 -10.03
N TYR A 286 -9.01 -9.40 -9.78
CA TYR A 286 -9.94 -8.49 -9.08
C TYR A 286 -11.16 -8.07 -9.90
N ARG A 287 -11.26 -8.57 -11.15
CA ARG A 287 -12.42 -8.44 -12.03
C ARG A 287 -13.15 -9.77 -12.26
N PHE A 288 -12.67 -10.86 -11.69
CA PHE A 288 -13.30 -12.17 -11.80
C PHE A 288 -14.58 -12.23 -10.96
N PRO A 289 -15.46 -13.22 -11.22
CA PRO A 289 -16.64 -13.44 -10.39
C PRO A 289 -16.25 -13.69 -8.94
N VAL A 290 -16.98 -13.05 -8.01
CA VAL A 290 -16.74 -13.17 -6.57
C VAL A 290 -18.05 -13.42 -5.86
N ARG A 291 -18.10 -14.52 -5.08
CA ARG A 291 -19.17 -14.79 -4.15
C ARG A 291 -18.79 -14.34 -2.75
N THR A 292 -19.66 -13.57 -2.11
CA THR A 292 -19.52 -13.07 -0.74
C THR A 292 -20.47 -13.80 0.17
N ASP A 293 -19.92 -14.61 1.07
CA ASP A 293 -20.66 -15.45 2.02
C ASP A 293 -20.38 -15.01 3.46
N VAL A 294 -21.41 -15.09 4.32
CA VAL A 294 -21.25 -14.93 5.77
C VAL A 294 -21.45 -16.29 6.45
N PHE A 295 -20.46 -16.65 7.27
CA PHE A 295 -20.46 -17.86 8.09
C PHE A 295 -20.56 -17.47 9.57
N THR A 296 -21.16 -18.34 10.41
CA THR A 296 -20.96 -18.23 11.86
C THR A 296 -19.49 -18.52 12.19
N ILE A 297 -19.03 -18.09 13.36
CA ILE A 297 -17.67 -18.44 13.84
C ILE A 297 -17.50 -19.97 14.03
N GLY A 298 -18.58 -20.72 14.10
CA GLY A 298 -18.64 -22.18 14.11
C GLY A 298 -18.58 -22.83 12.72
N GLY A 299 -18.45 -22.06 11.63
CA GLY A 299 -18.26 -22.60 10.27
C GLY A 299 -19.55 -22.89 9.50
N GLN A 300 -20.74 -22.57 10.03
CA GLN A 300 -21.99 -22.73 9.30
C GLN A 300 -22.23 -21.55 8.36
N LEU A 301 -22.60 -21.81 7.11
CA LEU A 301 -23.05 -20.77 6.17
C LEU A 301 -24.38 -20.17 6.67
N VAL A 302 -24.39 -18.85 6.85
CA VAL A 302 -25.58 -18.08 7.26
C VAL A 302 -26.29 -17.51 6.04
N LYS A 303 -25.54 -16.82 5.18
CA LYS A 303 -26.09 -16.16 3.99
C LYS A 303 -25.03 -15.93 2.93
N THR A 304 -25.41 -16.11 1.67
CA THR A 304 -24.71 -15.52 0.53
C THR A 304 -25.24 -14.10 0.33
N LEU A 305 -24.37 -13.10 0.50
CA LEU A 305 -24.73 -11.69 0.35
C LEU A 305 -24.76 -11.28 -1.13
N ASN A 306 -23.84 -11.82 -1.91
CA ASN A 306 -23.71 -11.51 -3.33
C ASN A 306 -23.00 -12.65 -4.07
N ASP A 307 -23.33 -12.80 -5.35
CA ASP A 307 -22.61 -13.62 -6.31
C ASP A 307 -22.41 -12.78 -7.58
N GLY A 308 -21.28 -12.05 -7.60
CA GLY A 308 -20.99 -11.05 -8.61
C GLY A 308 -20.43 -11.68 -9.89
N PRO A 309 -20.87 -11.22 -11.09
CA PRO A 309 -20.41 -11.74 -12.37
C PRO A 309 -19.00 -11.26 -12.74
N LEU A 310 -18.44 -11.88 -13.79
CA LEU A 310 -17.20 -11.43 -14.46
C LEU A 310 -17.37 -10.00 -14.98
N GLN A 311 -16.34 -9.15 -14.75
CA GLN A 311 -16.39 -7.72 -14.94
C GLN A 311 -15.42 -7.23 -16.04
N GLU A 312 -15.55 -7.77 -17.26
CA GLU A 312 -14.75 -7.35 -18.41
C GLU A 312 -15.14 -5.97 -18.96
N SER A 313 -16.39 -5.56 -18.75
CA SER A 313 -16.97 -4.36 -19.36
C SER A 313 -17.02 -3.12 -18.45
N VAL A 314 -16.40 -3.16 -17.26
CA VAL A 314 -16.33 -1.98 -16.39
C VAL A 314 -15.60 -0.85 -17.12
N PRO A 315 -16.18 0.37 -17.20
CA PRO A 315 -15.57 1.49 -17.90
C PRO A 315 -14.15 1.78 -17.40
N TYR A 316 -13.23 1.97 -18.34
CA TYR A 316 -11.86 2.39 -18.00
C TYR A 316 -11.86 3.87 -17.65
N SER A 317 -11.99 4.13 -16.38
CA SER A 317 -11.93 5.46 -15.78
C SER A 317 -11.67 5.29 -14.29
N PRO A 318 -10.94 6.19 -13.63
CA PRO A 318 -10.84 6.22 -12.17
C PRO A 318 -12.19 6.38 -11.46
N ASP A 319 -13.23 6.86 -12.19
CA ASP A 319 -14.61 6.98 -11.73
C ASP A 319 -15.50 5.83 -12.22
N GLY A 320 -14.95 4.88 -13.00
CA GLY A 320 -15.65 3.66 -13.41
C GLY A 320 -15.83 2.69 -12.24
N ALA A 321 -16.97 2.04 -12.15
CA ALA A 321 -17.27 1.08 -11.10
C ALA A 321 -18.05 -0.13 -11.63
N PRO A 322 -18.01 -1.28 -10.95
CA PRO A 322 -18.96 -2.37 -11.18
C PRO A 322 -20.41 -1.90 -11.01
N SER A 323 -21.32 -2.46 -11.79
CA SER A 323 -22.75 -2.09 -11.74
C SER A 323 -23.50 -2.74 -10.58
N GLY A 324 -23.02 -3.88 -10.07
CA GLY A 324 -23.62 -4.62 -8.95
C GLY A 324 -23.11 -4.20 -7.58
N PRO A 325 -23.53 -4.92 -6.52
CA PRO A 325 -23.00 -4.76 -5.17
C PRO A 325 -21.48 -4.97 -5.13
N ARG A 326 -20.79 -4.11 -4.41
CA ARG A 326 -19.33 -4.12 -4.27
C ARG A 326 -18.90 -3.56 -2.93
N ASP A 327 -17.62 -3.75 -2.58
CA ASP A 327 -16.98 -3.18 -1.40
C ASP A 327 -17.72 -3.56 -0.12
N PHE A 328 -17.88 -4.88 0.11
CA PHE A 328 -18.51 -5.41 1.30
C PHE A 328 -17.58 -5.25 2.50
N GLU A 329 -18.04 -4.54 3.54
CA GLU A 329 -17.25 -4.26 4.73
C GLU A 329 -18.09 -4.40 6.00
N TRP A 330 -17.42 -4.76 7.11
CA TRP A 330 -18.00 -4.68 8.43
C TRP A 330 -18.07 -3.23 8.92
N ARG A 331 -19.17 -2.86 9.52
CA ARG A 331 -19.28 -1.61 10.25
C ARG A 331 -18.49 -1.69 11.55
N ASN A 332 -17.44 -0.88 11.69
CA ASN A 332 -16.44 -1.02 12.77
C ASN A 332 -16.97 -0.69 14.17
N ASP A 333 -17.96 0.20 14.31
CA ASP A 333 -18.52 0.65 15.59
C ASP A 333 -19.74 -0.16 16.07
N ALA A 334 -20.14 -1.18 15.31
CA ALA A 334 -21.29 -2.04 15.60
C ALA A 334 -20.84 -3.51 15.75
N LEU A 335 -21.77 -4.38 16.16
CA LEU A 335 -21.51 -5.82 16.37
C LEU A 335 -21.24 -6.52 15.04
N ALA A 336 -22.29 -6.96 14.35
CA ALA A 336 -22.22 -7.66 13.08
C ALA A 336 -23.16 -7.00 12.07
N SER A 337 -22.69 -5.90 11.48
CA SER A 337 -23.38 -5.17 10.43
C SER A 337 -22.50 -5.06 9.22
N VAL A 338 -22.96 -5.55 8.07
CA VAL A 338 -22.26 -5.44 6.78
C VAL A 338 -22.87 -4.26 6.01
N TYR A 339 -22.02 -3.45 5.39
CA TYR A 339 -22.46 -2.49 4.39
C TYR A 339 -21.76 -2.72 3.06
N TYR A 340 -22.38 -2.26 1.98
CA TYR A 340 -21.84 -2.39 0.63
C TYR A 340 -22.40 -1.28 -0.28
N THR A 341 -21.78 -1.09 -1.42
CA THR A 341 -22.09 0.00 -2.35
C THR A 341 -22.63 -0.52 -3.67
N VAL A 342 -23.61 0.19 -4.25
CA VAL A 342 -24.16 -0.06 -5.59
C VAL A 342 -24.09 1.21 -6.42
N ALA A 343 -23.56 1.10 -7.64
CA ALA A 343 -23.51 2.21 -8.59
C ALA A 343 -24.85 2.39 -9.30
N LEU A 344 -25.55 3.52 -9.08
CA LEU A 344 -26.85 3.81 -9.68
C LEU A 344 -26.73 4.35 -11.12
N ASP A 345 -25.55 4.80 -11.55
CA ASP A 345 -25.22 5.16 -12.91
C ASP A 345 -24.69 3.98 -13.74
N LYS A 346 -24.99 2.74 -13.31
CA LYS A 346 -24.47 1.50 -13.93
C LYS A 346 -22.93 1.40 -13.94
N GLY A 347 -22.26 2.18 -13.08
CA GLY A 347 -20.80 2.26 -13.01
C GLY A 347 -20.15 3.04 -14.16
N ASP A 348 -20.93 3.63 -15.06
CA ASP A 348 -20.41 4.43 -16.17
C ASP A 348 -20.42 5.93 -15.80
N PRO A 349 -19.26 6.57 -15.65
CA PRO A 349 -19.17 7.99 -15.33
C PRO A 349 -19.78 8.92 -16.38
N LYS A 350 -20.05 8.44 -17.59
CA LYS A 350 -20.72 9.20 -18.67
C LYS A 350 -22.24 9.29 -18.47
N VAL A 351 -22.81 8.37 -17.71
CA VAL A 351 -24.24 8.42 -17.38
C VAL A 351 -24.47 9.54 -16.36
N LYS A 352 -25.38 10.46 -16.69
CA LYS A 352 -25.78 11.53 -15.76
C LYS A 352 -26.66 10.94 -14.64
N ALA A 353 -26.27 11.16 -13.39
CA ALA A 353 -27.03 10.76 -12.22
C ALA A 353 -26.80 11.78 -11.09
N GLU A 354 -27.84 12.11 -10.34
CA GLU A 354 -27.74 12.95 -9.14
C GLU A 354 -27.12 12.17 -7.98
N VAL A 355 -27.49 10.90 -7.85
CA VAL A 355 -26.91 9.92 -6.94
C VAL A 355 -26.16 8.91 -7.78
N ARG A 356 -24.84 8.86 -7.62
CA ARG A 356 -24.01 7.91 -8.38
C ARG A 356 -23.82 6.60 -7.65
N ASP A 357 -23.65 6.66 -6.34
CA ASP A 357 -23.50 5.49 -5.49
C ASP A 357 -24.53 5.51 -4.37
N ARG A 358 -25.09 4.33 -4.06
CA ARG A 358 -25.94 4.12 -2.89
C ARG A 358 -25.33 3.06 -2.00
N VAL A 359 -25.22 3.35 -0.70
CA VAL A 359 -24.72 2.42 0.30
C VAL A 359 -25.91 1.72 0.97
N PHE A 360 -25.81 0.41 1.05
CA PHE A 360 -26.77 -0.44 1.73
C PHE A 360 -26.14 -1.06 2.98
N MET A 361 -26.94 -1.38 3.97
CA MET A 361 -26.53 -2.05 5.20
C MET A 361 -27.46 -3.21 5.53
N LEU A 362 -26.89 -4.27 6.06
CA LEU A 362 -27.56 -5.47 6.52
C LEU A 362 -26.97 -5.90 7.87
N GLU A 363 -27.84 -6.08 8.87
CA GLU A 363 -27.44 -6.45 10.23
C GLU A 363 -27.69 -7.93 10.50
N ALA A 364 -26.92 -8.51 11.41
CA ALA A 364 -27.18 -9.86 11.88
C ALA A 364 -28.60 -9.98 12.47
N PRO A 365 -29.28 -11.13 12.27
CA PRO A 365 -28.83 -12.38 11.67
C PRO A 365 -28.91 -12.46 10.13
N PHE A 366 -28.91 -11.34 9.42
CA PHE A 366 -28.90 -11.19 7.95
C PHE A 366 -30.15 -11.72 7.24
N THR A 367 -31.27 -11.82 7.94
CA THR A 367 -32.54 -12.30 7.41
C THR A 367 -33.43 -11.19 6.82
N ALA A 368 -33.17 -9.94 7.23
CA ALA A 368 -33.89 -8.77 6.71
C ALA A 368 -33.41 -8.40 5.30
N GLU A 369 -34.21 -7.55 4.61
CA GLU A 369 -33.78 -6.92 3.38
C GLU A 369 -32.74 -5.82 3.68
N PRO A 370 -31.70 -5.64 2.81
CA PRO A 370 -30.73 -4.58 2.98
C PRO A 370 -31.38 -3.18 2.96
N LYS A 371 -31.06 -2.36 3.94
CA LYS A 371 -31.56 -0.99 4.03
C LYS A 371 -30.61 -0.02 3.35
N ALA A 372 -31.11 0.86 2.47
CA ALA A 372 -30.36 1.99 1.95
C ALA A 372 -30.07 2.98 3.08
N ILE A 373 -28.79 3.31 3.28
CA ILE A 373 -28.34 4.15 4.41
C ILE A 373 -27.72 5.46 3.96
N TYR A 374 -27.14 5.51 2.74
CA TYR A 374 -26.45 6.72 2.30
C TYR A 374 -26.45 6.84 0.77
N ASP A 375 -26.75 8.05 0.28
CA ASP A 375 -26.69 8.42 -1.12
C ASP A 375 -25.51 9.35 -1.37
N ALA A 376 -24.62 8.94 -2.27
CA ALA A 376 -23.44 9.69 -2.65
C ALA A 376 -23.63 10.33 -4.04
N ALA A 377 -23.36 11.63 -4.15
CA ALA A 377 -23.41 12.34 -5.42
C ALA A 377 -22.23 11.94 -6.36
N PHE A 378 -21.16 11.42 -5.78
CA PHE A 378 -19.96 10.92 -6.47
C PHE A 378 -19.68 9.47 -6.07
N ARG A 379 -18.49 8.93 -6.43
CA ARG A 379 -18.09 7.60 -5.96
C ARG A 379 -17.84 7.63 -4.47
N PHE A 380 -18.60 6.82 -3.75
CA PHE A 380 -18.38 6.59 -2.33
C PHE A 380 -17.03 5.89 -2.11
N THR A 381 -16.24 6.38 -1.14
CA THR A 381 -14.90 5.84 -0.86
C THR A 381 -14.76 5.22 0.53
N GLY A 382 -15.79 5.29 1.37
CA GLY A 382 -15.82 4.65 2.67
C GLY A 382 -16.36 5.51 3.79
N PHE A 383 -16.58 4.86 4.94
CA PHE A 383 -16.87 5.50 6.21
C PHE A 383 -15.68 5.41 7.16
N ILE A 384 -15.46 6.46 7.95
CA ILE A 384 -14.77 6.39 9.23
C ILE A 384 -15.86 6.38 10.29
N TRP A 385 -16.14 5.21 10.83
CA TRP A 385 -17.15 5.03 11.87
C TRP A 385 -16.66 5.60 13.20
N GLY A 386 -17.51 6.23 13.98
CA GLY A 386 -17.15 6.75 15.29
C GLY A 386 -17.95 6.06 16.40
N ASN A 387 -19.26 6.20 16.32
CA ASN A 387 -20.21 5.57 17.24
C ASN A 387 -21.61 5.58 16.62
N GLY A 388 -22.62 5.10 17.35
CA GLY A 388 -24.01 5.05 16.87
C GLY A 388 -24.62 6.39 16.42
N THR A 389 -23.98 7.54 16.69
CA THR A 389 -24.47 8.88 16.31
C THR A 389 -23.51 9.63 15.39
N THR A 390 -22.31 9.12 15.13
CA THR A 390 -21.27 9.89 14.43
C THR A 390 -20.46 8.97 13.52
N ALA A 391 -20.39 9.33 12.25
CA ALA A 391 -19.47 8.77 11.26
C ALA A 391 -19.05 9.86 10.28
N ILE A 392 -17.98 9.64 9.55
CA ILE A 392 -17.53 10.50 8.45
C ILE A 392 -17.59 9.71 7.17
N ALA A 393 -18.35 10.18 6.17
CA ALA A 393 -18.41 9.63 4.82
C ALA A 393 -17.51 10.43 3.87
N SER A 394 -16.89 9.74 2.93
CA SER A 394 -16.07 10.37 1.89
C SER A 394 -16.55 9.98 0.50
N GLU A 395 -16.56 10.96 -0.40
CA GLU A 395 -16.91 10.81 -1.81
C GLU A 395 -15.82 11.43 -2.68
N ARG A 396 -15.59 10.86 -3.87
CA ARG A 396 -14.59 11.36 -4.82
C ARG A 396 -15.11 11.32 -6.26
N TRP A 397 -14.69 12.34 -7.03
CA TRP A 397 -14.84 12.34 -8.47
C TRP A 397 -13.55 12.77 -9.15
N TRP A 398 -12.89 11.81 -9.77
CA TRP A 398 -11.56 12.02 -10.36
C TRP A 398 -11.59 13.00 -11.53
N GLN A 399 -12.61 12.94 -12.35
CA GLN A 399 -12.72 13.80 -13.55
C GLN A 399 -12.64 15.30 -13.21
N THR A 400 -13.18 15.72 -12.07
CA THR A 400 -13.14 17.11 -11.57
C THR A 400 -12.21 17.30 -10.40
N ARG A 401 -11.50 16.25 -9.97
CA ARG A 401 -10.68 16.23 -8.75
C ARG A 401 -11.45 16.55 -7.46
N LYS A 402 -12.76 16.41 -7.49
CA LYS A 402 -13.63 16.70 -6.36
C LYS A 402 -13.46 15.66 -5.24
N VAL A 403 -13.37 16.14 -4.00
CA VAL A 403 -13.45 15.33 -2.78
C VAL A 403 -14.43 16.01 -1.84
N ILE A 404 -15.45 15.27 -1.41
CA ILE A 404 -16.43 15.71 -0.42
C ILE A 404 -16.31 14.81 0.80
N THR A 405 -16.24 15.43 1.97
CA THR A 405 -16.29 14.74 3.25
C THR A 405 -17.50 15.23 4.02
N LYS A 406 -18.31 14.32 4.53
CA LYS A 406 -19.57 14.63 5.24
C LYS A 406 -19.57 14.01 6.64
N LEU A 407 -20.05 14.77 7.60
CA LEU A 407 -20.47 14.24 8.90
C LEU A 407 -21.82 13.55 8.73
N VAL A 408 -21.92 12.32 9.19
CA VAL A 408 -23.10 11.47 9.08
C VAL A 408 -23.57 11.05 10.47
N ASN A 409 -24.88 11.09 10.71
CA ASN A 409 -25.45 10.61 11.95
C ASN A 409 -26.27 9.31 11.72
N PRO A 410 -25.70 8.14 12.07
CA PRO A 410 -26.38 6.86 11.88
C PRO A 410 -27.73 6.74 12.63
N SER A 411 -27.89 7.38 13.79
CA SER A 411 -29.12 7.31 14.58
C SER A 411 -30.31 8.10 13.99
N THR A 412 -30.03 9.07 13.11
CA THR A 412 -31.04 9.90 12.45
C THR A 412 -31.13 9.57 10.96
N ASN A 413 -31.25 8.28 10.65
CA ASN A 413 -31.37 7.77 9.29
C ASN A 413 -30.21 8.25 8.39
N PHE A 414 -28.99 8.28 8.92
CA PHE A 414 -27.78 8.68 8.21
C PHE A 414 -27.83 10.12 7.64
N ALA A 415 -28.54 11.02 8.32
CA ALA A 415 -28.54 12.43 7.94
C ALA A 415 -27.11 12.95 7.84
N ALA A 416 -26.79 13.62 6.72
CA ALA A 416 -25.43 14.00 6.39
C ALA A 416 -25.28 15.52 6.20
N THR A 417 -24.17 16.09 6.70
CA THR A 417 -23.81 17.49 6.49
C THR A 417 -22.37 17.61 6.01
N VAL A 418 -22.12 18.51 5.04
CA VAL A 418 -20.78 18.69 4.48
C VAL A 418 -19.81 19.24 5.54
N LEU A 419 -18.68 18.58 5.71
CA LEU A 419 -17.51 19.05 6.46
C LEU A 419 -16.51 19.75 5.55
N PHE A 420 -16.12 19.07 4.46
CA PHE A 420 -15.15 19.56 3.50
C PHE A 420 -15.64 19.32 2.08
N ASP A 421 -15.45 20.34 1.24
CA ASP A 421 -15.69 20.29 -0.19
C ASP A 421 -14.50 20.94 -0.89
N ARG A 422 -13.60 20.13 -1.48
CA ARG A 422 -12.33 20.61 -2.01
C ARG A 422 -11.88 19.84 -3.25
N SER A 423 -10.87 20.38 -3.93
CA SER A 423 -10.10 19.64 -4.93
C SER A 423 -9.08 18.72 -4.26
N SER A 424 -8.92 17.49 -4.76
CA SER A 424 -7.83 16.60 -4.35
C SER A 424 -6.45 17.12 -4.75
N GLU A 425 -6.37 18.02 -5.73
CA GLU A 425 -5.13 18.66 -6.16
C GLU A 425 -4.74 19.86 -5.27
N ASP A 426 -5.69 20.41 -4.52
CA ASP A 426 -5.39 21.48 -3.55
C ASP A 426 -4.76 20.90 -2.28
N ARG A 427 -3.43 20.90 -2.26
CA ARG A 427 -2.63 20.40 -1.13
C ARG A 427 -2.60 21.38 0.04
N TYR A 428 -2.61 22.70 -0.25
CA TYR A 428 -2.57 23.71 0.78
C TYR A 428 -3.85 23.77 1.59
N GLY A 429 -5.01 23.52 0.95
CA GLY A 429 -6.31 23.44 1.59
C GLY A 429 -6.62 22.07 2.23
N ASN A 430 -5.67 21.10 2.24
CA ASN A 430 -5.89 19.81 2.85
C ASN A 430 -5.91 19.90 4.39
N PRO A 431 -7.05 19.66 5.06
CA PRO A 431 -7.17 19.81 6.51
C PRO A 431 -6.45 18.69 7.30
N GLY A 432 -5.99 17.64 6.64
CA GLY A 432 -5.49 16.43 7.25
C GLY A 432 -6.56 15.34 7.37
N SER A 433 -6.17 14.22 7.97
CA SER A 433 -7.05 13.07 8.20
C SER A 433 -7.54 13.06 9.64
N PRO A 434 -8.80 12.66 9.89
CA PRO A 434 -9.29 12.43 11.24
C PRO A 434 -8.46 11.37 11.97
N ASP A 435 -8.15 11.63 13.24
CA ASP A 435 -7.49 10.69 14.12
C ASP A 435 -8.44 9.54 14.49
N THR A 436 -7.93 8.32 14.55
CA THR A 436 -8.67 7.12 14.92
C THR A 436 -8.04 6.42 16.10
N LYS A 437 -8.81 5.56 16.75
CA LYS A 437 -8.35 4.67 17.81
C LYS A 437 -9.09 3.33 17.75
N PRO A 438 -8.49 2.25 18.21
CA PRO A 438 -9.20 0.98 18.34
C PRO A 438 -10.30 1.09 19.40
N ASN A 439 -11.45 0.48 19.10
CA ASN A 439 -12.54 0.30 20.04
C ASN A 439 -12.38 -1.04 20.82
N GLN A 440 -13.40 -1.41 21.57
CA GLN A 440 -13.44 -2.66 22.35
C GLN A 440 -13.30 -3.95 21.51
N TYR A 441 -13.49 -3.87 20.19
CA TYR A 441 -13.35 -4.99 19.25
C TYR A 441 -12.00 -4.98 18.52
N GLY A 442 -11.10 -4.04 18.86
CA GLY A 442 -9.85 -3.81 18.15
C GLY A 442 -10.04 -3.21 16.75
N ARG A 443 -11.20 -2.59 16.48
CA ARG A 443 -11.51 -1.95 15.19
C ARG A 443 -11.28 -0.45 15.28
N GLU A 444 -10.63 0.09 14.24
CA GLU A 444 -10.40 1.53 14.16
C GLU A 444 -11.70 2.31 14.03
N VAL A 445 -11.91 3.24 14.96
CA VAL A 445 -13.03 4.18 14.96
C VAL A 445 -12.53 5.60 15.20
N LEU A 446 -13.32 6.58 14.79
CA LEU A 446 -13.02 8.00 14.97
C LEU A 446 -12.77 8.31 16.45
N ASN A 447 -11.65 8.96 16.75
CA ASN A 447 -11.29 9.34 18.11
C ASN A 447 -11.98 10.65 18.51
N ILE A 448 -13.24 10.51 19.00
CA ILE A 448 -14.07 11.64 19.41
C ILE A 448 -13.78 11.99 20.86
N LEU A 449 -13.43 13.24 21.12
CA LEU A 449 -13.22 13.80 22.45
C LEU A 449 -14.55 14.26 23.10
N PRO A 450 -14.63 14.42 24.44
CA PRO A 450 -15.92 14.68 25.14
C PRO A 450 -16.72 15.89 24.67
N ASN A 451 -16.07 16.92 24.13
CA ASN A 451 -16.71 18.14 23.61
C ASN A 451 -17.04 18.07 22.10
N ASN A 452 -17.09 16.88 21.53
CA ASN A 452 -17.23 16.61 20.08
C ASN A 452 -16.06 17.15 19.24
N ASP A 453 -14.88 17.30 19.79
CA ASP A 453 -13.67 17.57 19.06
C ASP A 453 -13.06 16.29 18.51
N ILE A 454 -12.41 16.42 17.34
CA ILE A 454 -11.53 15.40 16.78
C ILE A 454 -10.20 16.03 16.41
N MET A 455 -9.13 15.25 16.48
CA MET A 455 -7.85 15.69 15.93
C MET A 455 -7.82 15.45 14.42
N LEU A 456 -7.24 16.41 13.69
CA LEU A 456 -6.90 16.31 12.28
C LEU A 456 -5.37 16.30 12.16
N VAL A 457 -4.84 15.22 11.59
CA VAL A 457 -3.40 15.00 11.46
C VAL A 457 -2.99 15.11 10.00
N ASN A 458 -2.06 16.02 9.69
CA ASN A 458 -1.50 16.14 8.34
C ASN A 458 0.01 15.89 8.35
N GLY A 459 0.40 14.68 7.95
CA GLY A 459 1.80 14.26 7.93
C GLY A 459 2.62 14.87 6.77
N GLN A 460 1.98 15.54 5.80
CA GLN A 460 2.64 16.28 4.71
C GLN A 460 2.65 17.78 5.00
N GLY A 461 1.49 18.38 5.23
CA GLY A 461 1.34 19.78 5.60
C GLY A 461 1.85 20.75 4.54
N SER A 462 1.51 20.50 3.27
CA SER A 462 1.99 21.34 2.16
C SER A 462 1.64 22.81 2.38
N SER A 463 2.61 23.68 2.10
CA SER A 463 2.50 25.13 2.27
C SER A 463 3.34 25.87 1.21
N PRO A 464 3.16 27.19 1.06
CA PRO A 464 4.03 27.98 0.21
C PRO A 464 5.53 27.84 0.53
N GLU A 465 5.92 27.56 1.76
CA GLU A 465 7.31 27.36 2.17
C GLU A 465 7.82 25.92 1.97
N GLY A 466 6.98 25.02 1.45
CA GLY A 466 7.19 23.59 1.34
C GLY A 466 6.37 22.80 2.35
N ASP A 467 6.66 21.52 2.48
CA ASP A 467 5.91 20.63 3.39
C ASP A 467 6.27 20.93 4.85
N ARG A 468 5.24 21.24 5.64
CA ARG A 468 5.29 21.52 7.08
C ARG A 468 4.16 20.78 7.79
N PRO A 469 4.37 19.52 8.17
CA PRO A 469 3.37 18.70 8.86
C PRO A 469 2.71 19.42 10.03
N PHE A 470 1.43 19.16 10.27
CA PHE A 470 0.68 19.84 11.33
C PHE A 470 -0.38 18.96 11.99
N VAL A 471 -0.85 19.40 13.13
CA VAL A 471 -2.00 18.87 13.85
C VAL A 471 -2.94 20.01 14.19
N SER A 472 -4.24 19.80 13.94
CA SER A 472 -5.32 20.72 14.30
C SER A 472 -6.40 19.96 15.09
N VAL A 473 -7.28 20.69 15.74
CA VAL A 473 -8.52 20.15 16.32
C VAL A 473 -9.70 20.75 15.56
N MET A 474 -10.67 19.92 15.22
CA MET A 474 -11.94 20.34 14.65
C MET A 474 -13.09 19.96 15.58
N ASN A 475 -13.94 20.93 15.88
CA ASN A 475 -15.21 20.65 16.58
C ASN A 475 -16.26 20.21 15.56
N LEU A 476 -16.83 19.02 15.73
CA LEU A 476 -17.77 18.41 14.79
C LEU A 476 -19.12 19.17 14.70
N ILE A 477 -19.52 19.90 15.74
CA ILE A 477 -20.77 20.66 15.76
C ILE A 477 -20.60 22.01 15.07
N THR A 478 -19.60 22.79 15.50
CA THR A 478 -19.36 24.13 14.97
C THR A 478 -18.56 24.14 13.69
N LYS A 479 -17.93 23.01 13.34
CA LYS A 479 -16.98 22.84 12.22
C LYS A 479 -15.75 23.77 12.30
N LYS A 480 -15.52 24.41 13.45
CA LYS A 480 -14.35 25.26 13.66
C LYS A 480 -13.09 24.42 13.77
N ILE A 481 -12.07 24.77 12.97
CA ILE A 481 -10.74 24.18 13.03
C ILE A 481 -9.81 25.13 13.79
N THR A 482 -9.09 24.60 14.76
CA THR A 482 -8.10 25.33 15.56
C THR A 482 -6.74 24.63 15.42
N PRO A 483 -5.72 25.32 14.86
CA PRO A 483 -4.37 24.76 14.79
C PRO A 483 -3.80 24.51 16.19
N LEU A 484 -3.18 23.35 16.40
CA LEU A 484 -2.46 23.01 17.64
C LEU A 484 -0.95 23.13 17.47
N TRP A 485 -0.44 22.66 16.33
CA TRP A 485 1.00 22.59 16.10
C TRP A 485 1.31 22.45 14.60
N ARG A 486 2.48 22.95 14.21
CA ARG A 486 3.05 22.78 12.87
C ARG A 486 4.57 22.64 12.97
N SER A 487 5.14 21.78 12.12
CA SER A 487 6.60 21.64 11.98
C SER A 487 7.24 22.95 11.54
N GLU A 488 8.39 23.29 12.13
CA GLU A 488 9.10 24.56 11.89
C GLU A 488 10.55 24.32 11.50
N ALA A 489 11.07 25.23 10.65
CA ALA A 489 12.48 25.25 10.27
C ALA A 489 13.41 25.33 11.52
N PRO A 490 14.61 24.75 11.47
CA PRO A 490 15.25 24.00 10.37
C PRO A 490 14.98 22.48 10.40
N VAL A 491 13.87 22.05 10.98
CA VAL A 491 13.54 20.65 11.22
C VAL A 491 12.32 20.25 10.39
N PHE A 492 12.32 19.03 9.90
CA PHE A 492 11.11 18.37 9.41
C PHE A 492 10.62 17.40 10.48
N GLU A 493 9.50 17.72 11.10
CA GLU A 493 8.91 16.89 12.14
C GLU A 493 7.51 16.46 11.71
N ARG A 494 7.23 15.16 11.75
CA ARG A 494 5.99 14.55 11.25
C ARG A 494 5.26 13.79 12.35
N PRO A 495 3.96 14.04 12.59
CA PRO A 495 3.15 13.22 13.49
C PRO A 495 3.02 11.79 12.93
N ILE A 496 3.14 10.79 13.80
CA ILE A 496 3.10 9.37 13.47
C ILE A 496 1.89 8.69 14.11
N ALA A 497 1.61 8.98 15.37
CA ALA A 497 0.49 8.42 16.11
C ALA A 497 0.04 9.36 17.22
N THR A 498 -1.23 9.31 17.54
CA THR A 498 -1.80 9.95 18.72
C THR A 498 -1.72 8.98 19.89
N LEU A 499 -1.01 9.36 20.96
CA LEU A 499 -0.87 8.55 22.18
C LEU A 499 -1.95 8.88 23.22
N ASP A 500 -2.29 10.17 23.34
CA ASP A 500 -3.38 10.67 24.16
C ASP A 500 -3.95 11.95 23.54
N ALA A 501 -5.05 11.82 22.83
CA ALA A 501 -5.70 12.95 22.17
C ALA A 501 -6.24 13.99 23.17
N ALA A 502 -6.73 13.56 24.34
CA ALA A 502 -7.27 14.47 25.37
C ALA A 502 -6.16 15.31 26.01
N ALA A 503 -5.01 14.71 26.31
CA ALA A 503 -3.84 15.42 26.81
C ALA A 503 -3.03 16.13 25.70
N GLY A 504 -3.32 15.83 24.43
CA GLY A 504 -2.58 16.33 23.27
C GLY A 504 -1.17 15.73 23.15
N VAL A 505 -1.01 14.47 23.50
CA VAL A 505 0.27 13.75 23.42
C VAL A 505 0.33 12.94 22.13
N ILE A 506 1.38 13.17 21.33
CA ILE A 506 1.60 12.47 20.07
C ILE A 506 3.02 11.91 19.99
N MET A 507 3.17 10.87 19.16
CA MET A 507 4.47 10.42 18.68
C MET A 507 4.79 11.13 17.37
N THR A 508 6.02 11.63 17.24
CA THR A 508 6.52 12.25 16.01
C THR A 508 7.81 11.60 15.54
N THR A 509 8.12 11.69 14.24
CA THR A 509 9.49 11.56 13.75
C THR A 509 10.06 12.95 13.52
N ARG A 510 11.32 13.14 13.87
CA ARG A 510 12.04 14.39 13.69
C ARG A 510 13.35 14.13 12.96
N GLU A 511 13.62 14.93 11.94
CA GLU A 511 14.78 14.80 11.05
C GLU A 511 15.27 16.16 10.56
N THR A 512 16.53 16.22 10.12
CA THR A 512 17.13 17.30 9.34
C THR A 512 17.83 16.69 8.12
N PRO A 513 18.34 17.46 7.16
CA PRO A 513 19.11 16.88 6.05
C PRO A 513 20.24 15.95 6.48
N ASP A 514 20.87 16.22 7.62
CA ASP A 514 22.04 15.50 8.15
C ASP A 514 21.74 14.66 9.41
N GLU A 515 20.53 14.71 9.95
CA GLU A 515 20.13 13.92 11.11
C GLU A 515 19.05 12.92 10.72
N ASN A 516 19.34 11.64 10.95
CA ASN A 516 18.42 10.54 10.66
C ASN A 516 17.11 10.68 11.44
N PRO A 517 15.94 10.35 10.82
CA PRO A 517 14.68 10.36 11.55
C PRO A 517 14.74 9.50 12.81
N ASN A 518 14.41 10.12 13.92
CA ASN A 518 14.22 9.46 15.20
C ASN A 518 12.85 9.81 15.77
N TYR A 519 12.37 8.97 16.70
CA TYR A 519 11.03 9.07 17.27
C TYR A 519 11.06 9.86 18.57
N PHE A 520 10.06 10.74 18.74
CA PHE A 520 9.92 11.61 19.91
C PHE A 520 8.48 11.61 20.39
N ILE A 521 8.28 11.76 21.70
CA ILE A 521 6.99 12.07 22.28
C ILE A 521 6.91 13.59 22.48
N ARG A 522 5.83 14.18 21.95
CA ARG A 522 5.53 15.61 22.01
C ARG A 522 4.18 15.84 22.71
N ASN A 523 4.13 16.81 23.60
CA ASN A 523 2.87 17.34 24.10
C ASN A 523 2.51 18.64 23.35
N LEU A 524 1.35 18.67 22.70
CA LEU A 524 0.89 19.80 21.89
C LEU A 524 0.27 20.92 22.72
N LYS A 525 -0.19 20.61 23.94
CA LYS A 525 -0.88 21.56 24.83
C LYS A 525 0.05 22.19 25.86
N LYS A 526 1.15 21.49 26.20
CA LYS A 526 2.12 21.91 27.21
C LYS A 526 3.48 22.14 26.57
N ARG A 527 4.13 23.26 26.88
CA ARG A 527 5.51 23.57 26.44
C ARG A 527 6.51 22.80 27.32
N ILE A 528 6.55 21.48 27.19
CA ILE A 528 7.55 20.64 27.85
C ILE A 528 8.56 20.13 26.82
N ALA A 529 9.75 19.76 27.29
CA ALA A 529 10.80 19.22 26.45
C ALA A 529 10.32 17.95 25.71
N LEU A 530 10.81 17.77 24.48
CA LEU A 530 10.62 16.54 23.73
C LEU A 530 11.28 15.38 24.45
N ILE A 531 10.61 14.23 24.47
CA ILE A 531 11.19 12.99 24.95
C ILE A 531 11.67 12.18 23.75
N GLN A 532 12.97 12.02 23.60
CA GLN A 532 13.53 11.19 22.55
C GLN A 532 13.32 9.72 22.90
N VAL A 533 12.75 8.96 21.96
CA VAL A 533 12.38 7.55 22.13
C VAL A 533 13.40 6.62 21.48
N THR A 534 13.95 7.02 20.33
CA THR A 534 14.94 6.23 19.58
C THR A 534 16.21 7.03 19.30
N SER A 535 17.32 6.31 19.06
CA SER A 535 18.60 6.89 18.65
C SER A 535 19.19 6.06 17.49
N PHE A 536 18.43 5.96 16.41
CA PHE A 536 18.89 5.25 15.22
C PHE A 536 20.08 5.97 14.59
N PRO A 537 21.16 5.26 14.25
CA PRO A 537 22.33 5.87 13.64
C PRO A 537 22.04 6.37 12.23
N HIS A 538 22.85 7.29 11.76
CA HIS A 538 22.78 7.78 10.38
C HIS A 538 23.24 6.68 9.41
N PRO A 539 22.36 6.16 8.53
CA PRO A 539 22.72 5.06 7.64
C PRO A 539 23.66 5.50 6.51
N TYR A 540 23.67 6.78 6.16
CA TYR A 540 24.42 7.33 5.02
C TYR A 540 25.36 8.46 5.43
N PRO A 541 26.41 8.21 6.24
CA PRO A 541 27.32 9.27 6.70
C PRO A 541 27.99 10.02 5.54
N GLN A 542 28.12 9.40 4.36
CA GLN A 542 28.68 10.00 3.15
C GLN A 542 27.80 11.12 2.56
N LEU A 543 26.53 11.20 2.95
CA LEU A 543 25.59 12.23 2.50
C LEU A 543 25.60 13.47 3.38
N LYS A 544 26.30 13.45 4.51
CA LYS A 544 26.39 14.62 5.40
C LYS A 544 27.04 15.80 4.70
N GLY A 545 26.41 16.96 4.83
CA GLY A 545 26.89 18.19 4.20
C GLY A 545 26.51 18.35 2.73
N ILE A 546 25.74 17.42 2.14
CA ILE A 546 25.10 17.66 0.84
C ILE A 546 24.10 18.79 1.02
N THR A 547 24.27 19.86 0.26
CA THR A 547 23.34 20.97 0.26
C THR A 547 22.04 20.59 -0.43
N LYS A 548 20.91 20.90 0.24
CA LYS A 548 19.55 20.68 -0.29
C LYS A 548 18.78 21.97 -0.30
N GLN A 549 18.27 22.36 -1.46
CA GLN A 549 17.54 23.60 -1.66
C GLN A 549 16.27 23.35 -2.42
N GLN A 550 15.19 24.03 -2.06
CA GLN A 550 13.97 24.05 -2.85
C GLN A 550 13.99 25.24 -3.81
N LEU A 551 14.02 24.95 -5.10
CA LEU A 551 13.97 25.98 -6.14
C LEU A 551 12.53 26.30 -6.51
N ARG A 552 12.32 27.56 -6.92
CA ARG A 552 11.07 28.06 -7.48
C ARG A 552 11.39 28.91 -8.70
N TYR A 553 10.69 28.66 -9.76
CA TYR A 553 10.85 29.37 -11.03
C TYR A 553 9.54 29.34 -11.81
N LYS A 554 9.45 30.13 -12.86
CA LYS A 554 8.23 30.20 -13.69
C LYS A 554 8.49 29.59 -15.06
N ARG A 555 7.53 28.85 -15.56
CA ARG A 555 7.44 28.45 -16.95
C ARG A 555 7.03 29.66 -17.82
N ALA A 556 7.35 29.65 -19.12
CA ALA A 556 7.07 30.77 -20.02
C ALA A 556 5.58 31.18 -20.08
N ASP A 557 4.66 30.23 -19.82
CA ASP A 557 3.20 30.48 -19.76
C ASP A 557 2.72 30.95 -18.38
N GLY A 558 3.65 31.24 -17.43
CA GLY A 558 3.37 31.78 -16.12
C GLY A 558 3.08 30.75 -15.02
N VAL A 559 3.10 29.45 -15.32
CA VAL A 559 2.92 28.40 -14.31
C VAL A 559 4.13 28.39 -13.37
N ASP A 560 3.88 28.41 -12.05
CA ASP A 560 4.93 28.23 -11.05
C ASP A 560 5.43 26.80 -11.04
N LEU A 561 6.74 26.63 -11.02
CA LEU A 561 7.42 25.34 -11.00
C LEU A 561 8.28 25.24 -9.75
N THR A 562 8.47 23.99 -9.29
CA THR A 562 9.33 23.69 -8.16
C THR A 562 10.29 22.56 -8.51
N ALA A 563 11.44 22.52 -7.83
CA ALA A 563 12.39 21.42 -7.88
C ALA A 563 13.20 21.36 -6.59
N THR A 564 13.74 20.20 -6.25
CA THR A 564 14.73 20.07 -5.18
C THR A 564 16.13 19.99 -5.80
N LEU A 565 17.01 20.92 -5.46
CA LEU A 565 18.39 20.93 -5.91
C LEU A 565 19.28 20.33 -4.82
N TYR A 566 20.03 19.28 -5.16
CA TYR A 566 21.13 18.77 -4.36
C TYR A 566 22.46 19.19 -4.97
N LEU A 567 23.38 19.65 -4.11
CA LEU A 567 24.73 20.02 -4.51
C LEU A 567 25.76 19.21 -3.71
N PRO A 568 26.89 18.83 -4.31
CA PRO A 568 27.96 18.09 -3.65
C PRO A 568 28.45 18.75 -2.37
N VAL A 569 28.98 17.95 -1.47
CA VAL A 569 29.61 18.45 -0.23
C VAL A 569 30.72 19.44 -0.54
N GLY A 570 30.67 20.60 0.10
CA GLY A 570 31.67 21.66 -0.03
C GLY A 570 31.63 22.46 -1.33
N TYR A 571 30.75 22.18 -2.28
CA TYR A 571 30.62 22.94 -3.52
C TYR A 571 30.27 24.40 -3.25
N LYS A 572 30.98 25.29 -3.94
CA LYS A 572 30.74 26.74 -3.96
C LYS A 572 30.49 27.18 -5.39
N LYS A 573 29.63 28.18 -5.58
CA LYS A 573 29.34 28.74 -6.92
C LYS A 573 30.60 29.24 -7.66
N SER A 574 31.63 29.64 -6.93
CA SER A 574 32.94 30.03 -7.46
C SER A 574 33.69 28.87 -8.13
N ASP A 575 33.34 27.62 -7.85
CA ASP A 575 34.05 26.44 -8.38
C ASP A 575 33.64 26.13 -9.82
N GLY A 576 32.70 26.90 -10.36
CA GLY A 576 32.21 26.77 -11.74
C GLY A 576 30.98 25.85 -11.89
N PRO A 577 30.49 25.63 -13.11
CA PRO A 577 29.31 24.83 -13.37
C PRO A 577 29.57 23.35 -13.15
N LEU A 578 28.54 22.65 -12.59
CA LEU A 578 28.57 21.19 -12.41
C LEU A 578 27.78 20.48 -13.51
N PRO A 579 28.19 19.28 -13.91
CA PRO A 579 27.30 18.39 -14.67
C PRO A 579 26.04 18.17 -13.84
N THR A 580 24.88 18.22 -14.49
CA THR A 580 23.60 18.19 -13.78
C THR A 580 22.79 16.97 -14.20
N PHE A 581 22.35 16.19 -13.20
CA PHE A 581 21.39 15.11 -13.37
C PHE A 581 19.97 15.63 -13.06
N VAL A 582 19.04 15.45 -14.01
CA VAL A 582 17.64 15.88 -13.85
C VAL A 582 16.75 14.67 -13.70
N TRP A 583 16.00 14.61 -12.59
CA TRP A 583 14.98 13.60 -12.33
C TRP A 583 13.61 14.27 -12.29
N ALA A 584 12.74 13.93 -13.25
CA ALA A 584 11.44 14.55 -13.39
C ALA A 584 10.43 13.56 -13.96
N TYR A 585 9.15 13.73 -13.59
CA TYR A 585 8.04 12.99 -14.14
C TYR A 585 6.85 13.93 -14.39
N PRO A 586 6.19 13.88 -15.56
CA PRO A 586 5.04 14.73 -15.86
C PRO A 586 3.85 14.36 -14.95
N ALA A 587 3.14 15.37 -14.46
CA ALA A 587 1.92 15.21 -13.69
C ALA A 587 0.81 16.10 -14.25
N GLU A 588 -0.41 15.58 -14.28
CA GLU A 588 -1.59 16.27 -14.80
C GLU A 588 -2.32 17.05 -13.72
N PHE A 589 -2.76 18.27 -14.06
CA PHE A 589 -3.50 19.15 -13.17
C PHE A 589 -4.68 19.82 -13.89
N LYS A 590 -5.75 20.09 -13.15
CA LYS A 590 -6.92 20.81 -13.67
C LYS A 590 -6.79 22.33 -13.53
N SER A 591 -5.81 22.83 -12.76
CA SER A 591 -5.57 24.26 -12.62
C SER A 591 -4.08 24.61 -12.50
N LYS A 592 -3.73 25.84 -12.90
CA LYS A 592 -2.37 26.37 -12.76
C LYS A 592 -1.98 26.56 -11.29
N GLU A 593 -2.94 26.95 -10.45
CA GLU A 593 -2.76 27.17 -9.02
C GLU A 593 -2.40 25.86 -8.31
N ALA A 594 -3.09 24.75 -8.62
CA ALA A 594 -2.76 23.44 -8.07
C ALA A 594 -1.40 22.95 -8.57
N ALA A 595 -1.12 23.14 -9.86
CA ALA A 595 0.14 22.74 -10.50
C ALA A 595 1.36 23.47 -9.89
N GLY A 596 1.17 24.74 -9.48
CA GLY A 596 2.23 25.58 -8.91
C GLY A 596 2.47 25.40 -7.40
N GLN A 597 1.70 24.55 -6.72
CA GLN A 597 1.87 24.32 -5.29
C GLN A 597 3.19 23.60 -4.99
N ALA A 598 3.93 24.12 -4.00
CA ALA A 598 5.19 23.56 -3.58
C ALA A 598 5.04 22.17 -2.96
N GLN A 599 6.04 21.32 -3.17
CA GLN A 599 6.11 19.96 -2.68
C GLN A 599 7.49 19.68 -2.06
N GLY A 600 7.51 18.82 -1.04
CA GLY A 600 8.73 18.46 -0.35
C GLY A 600 9.20 19.53 0.63
N SER A 601 10.25 19.22 1.37
CA SER A 601 10.85 20.13 2.34
C SER A 601 12.38 20.09 2.25
N PRO A 602 13.06 21.23 2.28
CA PRO A 602 14.52 21.27 2.34
C PRO A 602 15.08 20.67 3.64
N TYR A 603 14.24 20.52 4.67
CA TYR A 603 14.62 20.01 5.99
C TYR A 603 14.44 18.50 6.15
N GLN A 604 13.94 17.78 5.12
CA GLN A 604 13.87 16.31 5.14
C GLN A 604 15.26 15.71 5.04
N PHE A 605 15.45 14.56 5.69
CA PHE A 605 16.68 13.79 5.66
C PHE A 605 17.10 13.41 4.23
N ASN A 606 18.40 13.50 3.95
CA ASN A 606 18.98 13.10 2.68
C ASN A 606 19.02 11.57 2.58
N ARG A 607 18.11 10.99 1.81
CA ARG A 607 17.96 9.53 1.65
C ARG A 607 18.44 9.08 0.29
N ILE A 608 19.02 7.89 0.24
CA ILE A 608 19.20 7.16 -1.00
C ILE A 608 17.95 6.32 -1.26
N ALA A 609 17.37 6.50 -2.42
CA ALA A 609 16.32 5.65 -2.94
C ALA A 609 16.85 4.93 -4.19
N ALA A 610 16.44 3.67 -4.39
CA ALA A 610 16.87 2.85 -5.52
C ALA A 610 16.60 3.52 -6.90
N MET A 611 15.55 4.35 -6.97
CA MET A 611 15.15 5.12 -8.16
C MET A 611 15.36 6.62 -8.00
N GLY A 612 16.15 7.07 -7.00
CA GLY A 612 16.38 8.49 -6.74
C GLY A 612 17.72 8.99 -7.27
N GLY A 613 17.75 10.24 -7.72
CA GLY A 613 18.94 10.87 -8.27
C GLY A 613 19.95 11.36 -7.22
N ALA A 614 19.58 11.47 -5.94
CA ALA A 614 20.41 12.07 -4.89
C ALA A 614 21.81 11.43 -4.75
N VAL A 615 21.96 10.16 -5.12
CA VAL A 615 23.25 9.45 -5.12
C VAL A 615 24.30 10.13 -6.02
N PHE A 616 23.90 10.75 -7.12
CA PHE A 616 24.82 11.40 -8.05
C PHE A 616 25.48 12.65 -7.45
N ALA A 617 24.90 13.25 -6.41
CA ALA A 617 25.53 14.34 -5.69
C ALA A 617 26.83 13.91 -4.97
N THR A 618 26.96 12.61 -4.61
CA THR A 618 28.21 12.06 -4.07
C THR A 618 29.30 11.85 -5.12
N MET A 619 28.92 11.95 -6.41
CA MET A 619 29.81 11.77 -7.57
C MET A 619 30.18 13.11 -8.24
N GLY A 620 29.89 14.23 -7.58
CA GLY A 620 30.23 15.56 -8.12
C GLY A 620 29.18 16.17 -9.06
N TYR A 621 27.99 15.59 -9.18
CA TYR A 621 26.90 16.15 -9.97
C TYR A 621 26.02 17.08 -9.13
N ALA A 622 25.52 18.14 -9.73
CA ALA A 622 24.29 18.76 -9.26
C ALA A 622 23.09 17.85 -9.60
N VAL A 623 22.15 17.71 -8.69
CA VAL A 623 20.95 16.90 -8.94
C VAL A 623 19.71 17.76 -8.82
N LEU A 624 18.93 17.88 -9.89
CA LEU A 624 17.63 18.51 -9.91
C LEU A 624 16.56 17.42 -9.80
N ASP A 625 16.09 17.20 -8.59
CA ASP A 625 15.16 16.13 -8.24
C ASP A 625 13.72 16.64 -8.15
N ASN A 626 12.75 15.82 -8.56
CA ASN A 626 11.33 16.15 -8.60
C ASN A 626 11.05 17.49 -9.30
N ALA A 627 11.80 17.79 -10.39
CA ALA A 627 11.54 18.97 -11.20
C ALA A 627 10.12 18.92 -11.77
N SER A 628 9.31 19.92 -11.46
CA SER A 628 7.90 19.95 -11.89
C SER A 628 7.77 20.05 -13.40
N ILE A 629 7.04 19.11 -14.02
CA ILE A 629 6.64 19.13 -15.43
C ILE A 629 5.11 19.00 -15.47
N PRO A 630 4.35 20.05 -15.09
CA PRO A 630 2.90 19.97 -15.03
C PRO A 630 2.29 20.07 -16.43
N ILE A 631 1.36 19.17 -16.72
CA ILE A 631 0.42 19.24 -17.83
C ILE A 631 -0.85 19.87 -17.25
N VAL A 632 -1.17 21.10 -17.67
CA VAL A 632 -2.34 21.82 -17.16
C VAL A 632 -3.39 21.89 -18.25
N GLY A 633 -4.61 21.44 -17.94
CA GLY A 633 -5.71 21.47 -18.89
C GLY A 633 -7.06 21.41 -18.21
N GLU A 634 -8.08 21.93 -18.88
CA GLU A 634 -9.46 21.84 -18.46
C GLU A 634 -10.17 20.63 -19.08
N GLY A 635 -11.03 19.97 -18.31
CA GLY A 635 -11.82 18.82 -18.74
C GLY A 635 -10.95 17.66 -19.21
N GLN A 636 -11.35 17.01 -20.31
CA GLN A 636 -10.63 15.85 -20.89
C GLN A 636 -9.32 16.22 -21.61
N ARG A 637 -9.02 17.50 -21.79
CA ARG A 637 -7.79 17.95 -22.48
C ARG A 637 -6.52 17.78 -21.65
N ALA A 638 -6.65 17.65 -20.33
CA ALA A 638 -5.52 17.35 -19.45
C ALA A 638 -5.05 15.89 -19.51
N GLU A 639 -5.78 15.03 -20.23
CA GLU A 639 -5.55 13.58 -20.34
C GLU A 639 -5.01 13.16 -21.71
N ARG A 640 -4.51 14.12 -22.54
CA ARG A 640 -3.95 13.85 -23.86
C ARG A 640 -2.46 14.13 -23.93
#